data_21b12343eb46285cc51640f1ac1f49e3
#
_entry.id   21b12343eb46285cc51640f1ac1f49e3
#
_cell.length_a   1.000
_cell.length_b   1.000
_cell.length_c   1.000
_cell.angle_alpha   90.00
_cell.angle_beta   90.00
_cell.angle_gamma   90.00
#
_symmetry.space_group_name_H-M   'P 1'
#
loop_
_entity.id
_entity.type
_entity.pdbx_description
1 polymer ?
#
loop_
_entity_poly.entity_id
_entity_poly.type
_entity_poly.pdbx_seq_one_letter_code
_entity_poly.pdbx_strand_id
1 'polypeptide(L)'
;MSEHRRKPPESQGGGRAAARRAAQQPSGRRAAPARDSVTESPSGSYGEQRPAGGRAEARRAAQRGGRRRAAEPGGGGPAGPGGRRGGTGPGNRRPGKKRFIDYPRFNKRGWRRWMPSWKLVSGLCLGFLSTLVIVIGIAYWSVSVPNVAQAATAENNVYYWSDGSQMVATGGEVNRQIIGYEKIPAAMRYAVISAENKTFETDSGVDPQGIARALVNMAKGGHTQGGSTITQQYVKNARLDDQSQTLTRKFKELFISIKVGATKKKSEIMAGYLNTAYYGRGAYGLQAAARTYYSKDAQNLDASQCAFLASLLKGATYFDPAGATEIDPAATPQQNTKNAMNRWAWILDEEVKDGHLSAAERAKYKTFPMPDKPKKNAQLSGQIGYLVSLSKAYFVNNNTQGITAGDLDQGGYEIHTTFDKKKVQALEDVVKKVRKKNIDPKKRPEYDTFVQFGAASVDTKSGAIKALYGGEDATKHFTNNADQTGAQVGSTFKPFVLAAAMEYGKRDPKGPKDQGESERTPVSPKSIYSGMNKLKIKNYDGSVWTNEKGEQWLQTNDGNESYNKPSYAIDLRYAMQESANTPYVQLGMDVGTDKVRDVALAAGLRKDSLASSSVPSFSIGTSSPSAIRMAGAYSTFATSGMHHDPYSVEKVNKRGRAVYQHDDKATRAFSAAIADNVTDVLKNVVEKGTGTNAKLSGREVAGKTGTTDGNRSAWFVGYTPQLSTAVSMYRLDDNETNKKREFLKMFGTGGQEKIHGASFPSTIWHDYMDQALNGVPAVDFPTPEAIGDKVYGGGMSPSPTPSPSPSGSPSPSGSPSPTPSLTPSPSPKPTKSCGKWDWNCGGPGGPGGTDAGTDAGTDQGTTTGDTSGPSGSPSPTRSKPGNASQGNIFGGPTG
;
A
#
# COMPACT_ATOMS: atom_id res chain seq x y z
N MET A 1 38.57 -9.48 -37.01
CA MET A 1 39.59 -9.92 -36.05
C MET A 1 39.18 -9.57 -34.65
N SER A 2 39.17 -10.58 -33.79
CA SER A 2 38.88 -10.62 -32.34
C SER A 2 37.45 -10.26 -31.91
N GLU A 3 36.66 -11.31 -31.82
CA GLU A 3 35.45 -11.45 -31.09
C GLU A 3 35.71 -11.35 -29.58
N HIS A 4 35.01 -10.47 -28.90
CA HIS A 4 34.76 -10.56 -27.46
C HIS A 4 33.28 -10.91 -27.23
N ARG A 5 33.05 -12.20 -27.03
CA ARG A 5 31.78 -12.73 -26.47
C ARG A 5 31.51 -12.09 -25.09
N ARG A 6 30.52 -11.20 -25.00
CA ARG A 6 29.91 -10.83 -23.75
C ARG A 6 28.77 -11.81 -23.45
N LYS A 7 28.86 -12.50 -22.32
CA LYS A 7 27.75 -13.26 -21.74
C LYS A 7 26.55 -12.35 -21.49
N PRO A 8 25.31 -12.79 -21.75
CA PRO A 8 24.12 -12.02 -21.36
C PRO A 8 23.96 -12.03 -19.85
N PRO A 9 23.42 -10.96 -19.24
CA PRO A 9 23.12 -10.95 -17.82
C PRO A 9 21.93 -11.87 -17.52
N GLU A 10 22.06 -12.66 -16.47
CA GLU A 10 21.03 -13.55 -15.94
C GLU A 10 19.81 -12.71 -15.54
N SER A 11 18.64 -13.09 -16.02
CA SER A 11 17.36 -12.50 -15.68
C SER A 11 17.03 -12.77 -14.21
N GLN A 12 17.05 -11.76 -13.36
CA GLN A 12 16.47 -11.82 -12.02
C GLN A 12 14.93 -11.87 -12.14
N GLY A 13 14.39 -13.06 -12.21
CA GLY A 13 12.97 -13.33 -12.09
C GLY A 13 12.64 -13.71 -10.65
N GLY A 14 12.55 -12.73 -9.77
CA GLY A 14 12.07 -12.91 -8.39
C GLY A 14 10.75 -12.18 -8.17
N GLY A 15 9.65 -12.90 -8.32
CA GLY A 15 8.35 -12.37 -7.90
C GLY A 15 8.26 -12.22 -6.36
N ARG A 16 7.37 -11.39 -5.88
CA ARG A 16 7.09 -11.08 -4.46
C ARG A 16 7.05 -12.29 -3.51
N ALA A 17 6.77 -13.48 -4.02
CA ALA A 17 6.82 -14.72 -3.25
C ALA A 17 8.25 -15.11 -2.79
N ALA A 18 9.29 -14.73 -3.53
CA ALA A 18 10.68 -14.96 -3.16
C ALA A 18 11.16 -13.94 -2.11
N ALA A 19 10.72 -12.69 -2.20
CA ALA A 19 11.04 -11.65 -1.22
C ALA A 19 10.41 -11.92 0.16
N ARG A 20 9.16 -12.45 0.19
CA ARG A 20 8.52 -12.85 1.46
C ARG A 20 9.20 -14.02 2.18
N ARG A 21 9.91 -14.90 1.45
CA ARG A 21 10.67 -16.00 2.07
C ARG A 21 12.04 -15.57 2.59
N ALA A 22 12.63 -14.55 2.02
CA ALA A 22 13.91 -14.01 2.50
C ALA A 22 13.77 -13.23 3.81
N ALA A 23 12.61 -12.62 4.07
CA ALA A 23 12.32 -11.87 5.29
C ALA A 23 11.97 -12.74 6.53
N GLN A 24 11.84 -14.06 6.39
CA GLN A 24 11.50 -14.98 7.47
C GLN A 24 12.69 -15.79 8.03
N GLN A 25 13.92 -15.45 7.69
CA GLN A 25 15.09 -16.07 8.31
C GLN A 25 15.57 -15.22 9.50
N PRO A 26 15.68 -15.77 10.70
CA PRO A 26 16.21 -15.05 11.86
C PRO A 26 17.70 -14.78 11.66
N SER A 27 18.09 -13.51 11.78
CA SER A 27 19.47 -13.07 11.76
C SER A 27 20.28 -13.70 12.90
N GLY A 28 21.19 -14.59 12.57
CA GLY A 28 22.15 -15.17 13.48
C GLY A 28 23.08 -14.08 14.04
N ARG A 29 23.21 -14.06 15.34
CA ARG A 29 24.14 -13.25 16.12
C ARG A 29 25.58 -13.47 15.63
N ARG A 30 26.25 -12.42 15.21
CA ARG A 30 27.73 -12.39 15.16
C ARG A 30 28.23 -11.98 16.53
N ALA A 31 29.05 -12.85 17.12
CA ALA A 31 29.86 -12.57 18.28
C ALA A 31 31.00 -11.62 17.93
N ALA A 32 31.23 -10.61 18.76
CA ALA A 32 32.44 -9.81 18.78
C ALA A 32 33.24 -10.15 20.06
N PRO A 33 34.57 -10.05 20.03
CA PRO A 33 35.42 -10.60 21.10
C PRO A 33 35.49 -9.70 22.32
N ALA A 34 35.71 -10.35 23.44
CA ALA A 34 35.86 -9.81 24.78
C ALA A 34 37.07 -8.87 24.91
N ARG A 35 36.95 -7.86 25.75
CA ARG A 35 38.04 -7.31 26.54
C ARG A 35 37.55 -6.85 27.91
N ASP A 36 38.34 -7.26 28.86
CA ASP A 36 38.27 -7.21 30.33
C ASP A 36 38.06 -5.79 30.89
N SER A 37 37.40 -5.66 31.97
CA SER A 37 37.82 -5.58 33.38
C SER A 37 37.06 -4.51 34.21
N VAL A 38 36.64 -4.95 35.37
CA VAL A 38 36.80 -4.45 36.76
C VAL A 38 35.70 -3.57 37.34
N THR A 39 35.03 -4.14 38.36
CA THR A 39 34.58 -3.65 39.70
C THR A 39 33.75 -2.34 39.71
N GLU A 40 32.65 -2.24 40.42
CA GLU A 40 32.28 -2.40 41.82
C GLU A 40 30.79 -2.19 42.03
N SER A 41 30.19 -2.91 42.97
CA SER A 41 28.89 -2.58 43.59
C SER A 41 29.08 -1.51 44.69
N PRO A 42 28.04 -0.80 45.14
CA PRO A 42 27.09 -1.36 46.10
C PRO A 42 25.63 -0.79 46.14
N SER A 43 24.76 -1.67 46.59
CA SER A 43 23.64 -1.53 47.53
C SER A 43 22.67 -0.36 47.54
N GLY A 44 21.36 -0.70 47.62
CA GLY A 44 20.26 0.09 48.22
C GLY A 44 18.92 -0.17 47.54
N SER A 45 18.14 -1.09 47.93
CA SER A 45 17.03 -1.23 48.88
C SER A 45 15.73 -0.46 48.50
N TYR A 46 14.62 -1.22 48.64
CA TYR A 46 13.15 -0.86 48.66
C TYR A 46 12.46 -0.58 47.31
N GLY A 47 11.33 -1.15 46.98
CA GLY A 47 10.27 -1.89 47.62
C GLY A 47 9.13 -2.09 46.62
N GLU A 48 8.46 -3.22 46.75
CA GLU A 48 7.06 -3.54 46.37
C GLU A 48 6.38 -2.97 45.12
N GLN A 49 5.92 -3.78 44.19
CA GLN A 49 4.62 -4.48 44.16
C GLN A 49 4.44 -5.29 42.87
N ARG A 50 3.84 -6.49 43.05
CA ARG A 50 3.39 -7.41 42.01
C ARG A 50 2.13 -6.90 41.29
N PRO A 51 1.83 -7.40 40.07
CA PRO A 51 0.88 -8.48 40.00
C PRO A 51 1.13 -9.59 38.98
N ALA A 52 0.75 -10.78 39.42
CA ALA A 52 0.02 -11.85 38.78
C ALA A 52 0.48 -12.45 37.46
N GLY A 53 1.04 -13.65 37.55
CA GLY A 53 1.38 -14.56 36.48
C GLY A 53 0.21 -15.33 35.88
N GLY A 54 0.35 -15.66 34.62
CA GLY A 54 -0.61 -16.37 33.81
C GLY A 54 -0.71 -17.89 34.10
N ARG A 55 -1.84 -18.41 33.73
CA ARG A 55 -2.38 -19.77 33.93
C ARG A 55 -1.54 -20.96 33.44
N ALA A 56 -0.33 -20.79 32.97
CA ALA A 56 0.49 -21.87 32.41
C ALA A 56 1.37 -22.61 33.43
N GLU A 57 1.64 -22.02 34.61
CA GLU A 57 2.48 -22.68 35.66
C GLU A 57 1.71 -23.60 36.60
N ALA A 58 0.40 -23.42 36.71
CA ALA A 58 -0.44 -24.27 37.60
C ALA A 58 -0.64 -25.70 37.12
N ARG A 59 -0.29 -26.04 35.88
CA ARG A 59 -0.43 -27.42 35.37
C ARG A 59 0.78 -28.32 35.52
N ARG A 60 1.94 -27.81 35.91
CA ARG A 60 3.16 -28.62 36.11
C ARG A 60 3.40 -29.06 37.57
N ALA A 61 2.71 -28.45 38.51
CA ALA A 61 2.83 -28.78 39.94
C ALA A 61 1.91 -29.90 40.38
N ALA A 62 0.90 -30.29 39.59
CA ALA A 62 -0.11 -31.27 40.01
C ALA A 62 0.19 -32.75 39.69
N GLN A 63 1.36 -33.05 39.13
CA GLN A 63 1.74 -34.46 38.79
C GLN A 63 2.84 -35.06 39.65
N ARG A 64 3.23 -34.42 40.75
CA ARG A 64 4.16 -35.03 41.73
C ARG A 64 3.59 -34.96 43.12
N GLY A 65 2.64 -35.82 43.40
CA GLY A 65 2.15 -35.96 44.78
C GLY A 65 1.08 -37.01 44.86
N GLY A 66 1.45 -38.22 45.21
CA GLY A 66 0.44 -39.19 45.58
C GLY A 66 0.92 -40.63 45.63
N ARG A 67 1.54 -41.03 46.69
CA ARG A 67 1.15 -42.24 47.47
C ARG A 67 2.20 -42.57 48.52
N ARG A 68 1.95 -42.07 49.71
CA ARG A 68 2.39 -42.72 50.93
C ARG A 68 1.11 -43.13 51.67
N ARG A 69 1.01 -44.38 52.01
CA ARG A 69 0.24 -44.87 53.16
C ARG A 69 1.07 -45.75 54.01
N ALA A 70 1.04 -45.43 55.26
CA ALA A 70 1.68 -45.99 56.40
C ALA A 70 1.03 -47.30 56.80
N ALA A 71 1.79 -48.13 57.41
CA ALA A 71 1.41 -48.86 58.65
C ALA A 71 2.68 -49.43 59.29
N GLU A 72 2.97 -49.01 60.50
CA GLU A 72 3.74 -49.63 61.56
C GLU A 72 2.82 -50.65 62.31
N PRO A 73 3.27 -51.37 63.33
CA PRO A 73 4.61 -51.57 63.87
C PRO A 73 4.84 -53.07 64.41
N GLY A 74 6.03 -53.34 64.89
CA GLY A 74 6.22 -54.34 65.94
C GLY A 74 7.50 -55.17 65.92
N GLY A 75 8.39 -54.81 66.76
CA GLY A 75 8.95 -55.70 67.78
C GLY A 75 10.28 -56.44 67.57
N GLY A 76 11.31 -56.07 68.37
CA GLY A 76 12.22 -57.01 69.02
C GLY A 76 13.60 -57.19 68.39
N GLY A 77 14.65 -56.62 69.01
CA GLY A 77 16.05 -57.02 68.86
C GLY A 77 16.35 -58.23 69.82
N PRO A 78 17.57 -58.54 70.18
CA PRO A 78 18.89 -58.15 69.73
C PRO A 78 19.94 -59.23 69.54
N ALA A 79 21.19 -58.88 69.16
CA ALA A 79 22.50 -59.41 69.50
C ALA A 79 23.10 -60.65 68.86
N GLY A 80 24.17 -60.37 68.18
CA GLY A 80 25.50 -60.90 68.51
C GLY A 80 26.03 -62.20 67.85
N PRO A 81 27.30 -62.45 68.00
CA PRO A 81 28.17 -62.46 66.79
C PRO A 81 28.78 -63.85 66.59
N GLY A 82 29.47 -64.09 65.45
CA GLY A 82 30.44 -65.18 65.42
C GLY A 82 30.48 -66.10 64.23
N GLY A 83 31.59 -65.99 63.58
CA GLY A 83 32.34 -67.17 63.32
C GLY A 83 32.29 -67.94 62.03
N ARG A 84 33.26 -67.75 61.25
CA ARG A 84 34.16 -68.70 60.55
C ARG A 84 33.67 -69.85 59.68
N ARG A 85 34.18 -69.84 58.44
CA ARG A 85 34.81 -70.93 57.66
C ARG A 85 33.96 -72.00 56.95
N GLY A 86 34.26 -72.03 55.67
CA GLY A 86 34.72 -73.26 55.00
C GLY A 86 33.67 -74.00 54.18
N GLY A 87 34.00 -74.22 52.93
CA GLY A 87 33.37 -75.29 52.23
C GLY A 87 33.19 -75.04 50.73
N THR A 88 34.12 -75.57 49.94
CA THR A 88 34.03 -75.79 48.48
C THR A 88 32.87 -76.75 48.10
N GLY A 89 32.14 -76.37 47.09
CA GLY A 89 31.20 -77.28 46.37
C GLY A 89 30.65 -76.64 45.10
N PRO A 90 30.72 -77.29 43.93
CA PRO A 90 30.27 -76.67 42.69
C PRO A 90 28.73 -76.79 42.53
N GLY A 91 28.07 -75.70 42.85
CA GLY A 91 26.60 -75.62 42.64
C GLY A 91 26.22 -75.12 41.23
N ASN A 92 25.54 -75.99 40.60
CA ASN A 92 24.83 -75.82 39.30
C ASN A 92 24.08 -74.51 39.25
N ARG A 93 24.63 -73.49 38.45
CA ARG A 93 23.92 -72.30 38.16
C ARG A 93 22.85 -72.60 37.10
N ARG A 94 21.62 -72.62 37.46
CA ARG A 94 20.50 -72.57 36.51
C ARG A 94 20.66 -71.38 35.55
N PRO A 95 20.50 -71.58 34.22
CA PRO A 95 20.61 -70.50 33.29
C PRO A 95 19.45 -69.51 33.54
N GLY A 96 19.81 -68.24 33.90
CA GLY A 96 18.86 -67.19 34.06
C GLY A 96 18.08 -66.99 32.79
N LYS A 97 16.77 -66.82 32.91
CA LYS A 97 15.85 -66.49 31.77
C LYS A 97 16.48 -65.39 30.93
N LYS A 98 16.75 -65.63 29.67
CA LYS A 98 17.19 -64.62 28.67
C LYS A 98 16.20 -63.47 28.66
N ARG A 99 16.65 -62.26 29.00
CA ARG A 99 15.86 -61.04 28.91
C ARG A 99 15.58 -60.76 27.42
N PHE A 100 14.36 -60.49 27.08
CA PHE A 100 13.96 -60.14 25.72
C PHE A 100 14.65 -58.87 25.21
N ILE A 101 14.91 -57.93 26.16
CA ILE A 101 15.68 -56.70 25.91
C ILE A 101 16.91 -56.75 26.84
N ASP A 102 18.12 -56.94 26.22
CA ASP A 102 19.41 -56.95 26.93
C ASP A 102 20.00 -55.53 26.97
N TYR A 103 19.36 -54.67 27.75
CA TYR A 103 19.81 -53.29 28.02
C TYR A 103 19.51 -52.89 29.47
N PRO A 104 20.51 -52.43 30.28
CA PRO A 104 21.95 -52.42 29.99
C PRO A 104 22.51 -53.84 29.87
N ARG A 105 23.50 -54.07 28.99
CA ARG A 105 24.06 -55.41 28.64
C ARG A 105 24.61 -56.13 29.85
N PHE A 106 24.08 -57.32 30.17
CA PHE A 106 24.37 -58.06 31.37
C PHE A 106 25.84 -58.57 31.44
N ASN A 107 26.41 -58.94 30.32
CA ASN A 107 27.75 -59.52 30.22
C ASN A 107 28.87 -58.51 29.87
N LYS A 108 28.64 -57.19 29.98
CA LYS A 108 29.66 -56.17 29.67
C LYS A 108 29.90 -55.28 30.91
N ARG A 109 31.15 -54.79 31.10
CA ARG A 109 31.54 -53.90 32.22
C ARG A 109 31.90 -52.49 31.66
N GLY A 110 31.86 -51.47 32.54
CA GLY A 110 32.16 -50.08 32.18
C GLY A 110 31.16 -49.50 31.16
N TRP A 111 31.59 -48.50 30.39
CA TRP A 111 30.74 -47.80 29.42
C TRP A 111 30.16 -48.73 28.37
N ARG A 112 30.83 -49.85 28.02
CA ARG A 112 30.33 -50.84 27.06
C ARG A 112 29.04 -51.56 27.54
N ARG A 113 28.67 -51.47 28.82
CA ARG A 113 27.42 -51.98 29.39
C ARG A 113 26.23 -51.14 28.88
N TRP A 114 26.45 -49.87 28.67
CA TRP A 114 25.43 -48.91 28.26
C TRP A 114 25.33 -48.76 26.72
N MET A 115 26.25 -49.36 25.96
CA MET A 115 26.11 -49.37 24.50
C MET A 115 25.02 -50.36 24.09
N PRO A 116 24.00 -49.92 23.28
CA PRO A 116 22.95 -50.84 22.82
C PRO A 116 23.53 -51.98 21.98
N SER A 117 22.92 -53.17 22.08
CA SER A 117 23.32 -54.29 21.28
C SER A 117 22.92 -54.10 19.81
N TRP A 118 23.67 -54.69 18.86
CA TRP A 118 23.29 -54.64 17.46
C TRP A 118 21.85 -55.14 17.24
N LYS A 119 21.43 -56.21 17.95
CA LYS A 119 20.04 -56.73 17.90
C LYS A 119 19.01 -55.73 18.39
N LEU A 120 19.32 -54.96 19.45
CA LEU A 120 18.43 -53.93 19.96
C LEU A 120 18.33 -52.77 18.98
N VAL A 121 19.46 -52.31 18.41
CA VAL A 121 19.49 -51.25 17.42
C VAL A 121 18.72 -51.66 16.16
N SER A 122 18.99 -52.87 15.63
CA SER A 122 18.26 -53.38 14.45
C SER A 122 16.77 -53.57 14.74
N GLY A 123 16.40 -54.05 15.92
CA GLY A 123 14.99 -54.18 16.33
C GLY A 123 14.27 -52.82 16.43
N LEU A 124 14.94 -51.83 16.98
CA LEU A 124 14.41 -50.46 17.07
C LEU A 124 14.30 -49.82 15.67
N CYS A 125 15.32 -50.00 14.81
CA CYS A 125 15.27 -49.53 13.43
C CYS A 125 14.18 -50.22 12.62
N LEU A 126 14.02 -51.54 12.73
CA LEU A 126 12.94 -52.30 12.08
C LEU A 126 11.57 -51.88 12.62
N GLY A 127 11.43 -51.74 13.93
CA GLY A 127 10.20 -51.24 14.57
C GLY A 127 9.82 -49.84 14.08
N PHE A 128 10.80 -48.95 14.05
CA PHE A 128 10.61 -47.58 13.52
C PHE A 128 10.20 -47.61 12.03
N LEU A 129 10.91 -48.39 11.19
CA LEU A 129 10.58 -48.51 9.77
C LEU A 129 9.19 -49.12 9.57
N SER A 130 8.83 -50.17 10.32
CA SER A 130 7.51 -50.78 10.27
C SER A 130 6.39 -49.78 10.66
N THR A 131 6.61 -49.05 11.76
CA THR A 131 5.67 -47.99 12.20
C THR A 131 5.52 -46.91 11.10
N LEU A 132 6.65 -46.47 10.51
CA LEU A 132 6.66 -45.49 9.42
C LEU A 132 5.85 -46.01 8.22
N VAL A 133 6.07 -47.26 7.80
CA VAL A 133 5.34 -47.90 6.69
C VAL A 133 3.83 -48.00 7.00
N ILE A 134 3.47 -48.37 8.23
CA ILE A 134 2.06 -48.42 8.66
C ILE A 134 1.42 -47.01 8.60
N VAL A 135 2.10 -45.99 9.13
CA VAL A 135 1.61 -44.60 9.10
C VAL A 135 1.46 -44.10 7.66
N ILE A 136 2.42 -44.40 6.80
CA ILE A 136 2.36 -44.07 5.35
C ILE A 136 1.19 -44.82 4.70
N GLY A 137 1.00 -46.07 5.00
CA GLY A 137 -0.11 -46.90 4.47
C GLY A 137 -1.47 -46.35 4.87
N ILE A 138 -1.65 -45.99 6.17
CA ILE A 138 -2.88 -45.36 6.66
C ILE A 138 -3.12 -44.01 5.98
N ALA A 139 -2.10 -43.17 5.85
CA ALA A 139 -2.17 -41.89 5.17
C ALA A 139 -2.56 -42.05 3.67
N TYR A 140 -1.95 -43.03 2.98
CA TYR A 140 -2.29 -43.35 1.59
C TYR A 140 -3.74 -43.83 1.42
N TRP A 141 -4.20 -44.65 2.34
CA TRP A 141 -5.57 -45.21 2.28
C TRP A 141 -6.64 -44.18 2.64
N SER A 142 -6.34 -43.24 3.53
CA SER A 142 -7.27 -42.18 3.99
C SER A 142 -7.53 -41.08 2.97
N VAL A 143 -6.72 -40.94 1.89
CA VAL A 143 -6.90 -39.87 0.91
C VAL A 143 -7.76 -40.31 -0.27
N SER A 144 -8.71 -39.46 -0.69
CA SER A 144 -9.56 -39.65 -1.90
C SER A 144 -8.92 -39.02 -3.14
N VAL A 145 -9.13 -39.66 -4.31
CA VAL A 145 -8.71 -39.11 -5.61
C VAL A 145 -9.70 -38.02 -6.04
N PRO A 146 -9.24 -36.83 -6.47
CA PRO A 146 -10.13 -35.74 -6.86
C PRO A 146 -10.91 -36.09 -8.13
N ASN A 147 -12.18 -35.63 -8.20
CA ASN A 147 -13.05 -35.77 -9.38
C ASN A 147 -13.09 -34.43 -10.14
N VAL A 148 -12.70 -34.44 -11.41
CA VAL A 148 -12.68 -33.26 -12.30
C VAL A 148 -14.06 -32.61 -12.42
N ALA A 149 -15.14 -33.41 -12.44
CA ALA A 149 -16.51 -32.90 -12.55
C ALA A 149 -16.92 -32.07 -11.32
N GLN A 150 -16.47 -32.47 -10.11
CA GLN A 150 -16.75 -31.69 -8.90
C GLN A 150 -15.93 -30.38 -8.84
N ALA A 151 -14.76 -30.36 -9.46
CA ALA A 151 -13.94 -29.15 -9.57
C ALA A 151 -14.50 -28.14 -10.60
N ALA A 152 -15.51 -28.53 -11.39
CA ALA A 152 -16.06 -27.72 -12.48
C ALA A 152 -17.19 -26.76 -12.06
N THR A 153 -17.72 -26.87 -10.84
CA THR A 153 -18.74 -25.94 -10.31
C THR A 153 -18.07 -24.63 -9.92
N ALA A 154 -18.07 -23.67 -10.85
CA ALA A 154 -17.64 -22.30 -10.53
C ALA A 154 -18.74 -21.61 -9.74
N GLU A 155 -18.39 -21.10 -8.58
CA GLU A 155 -19.26 -20.27 -7.75
C GLU A 155 -18.94 -18.79 -8.03
N ASN A 156 -19.94 -17.91 -7.91
CA ASN A 156 -19.71 -16.47 -8.01
C ASN A 156 -18.99 -15.94 -6.77
N ASN A 157 -18.15 -14.94 -6.94
CA ASN A 157 -17.79 -14.07 -5.85
C ASN A 157 -18.88 -13.03 -5.66
N VAL A 158 -19.32 -12.86 -4.44
CA VAL A 158 -20.34 -11.85 -4.11
C VAL A 158 -19.69 -10.77 -3.27
N TYR A 159 -19.78 -9.53 -3.75
CA TYR A 159 -19.32 -8.35 -3.02
C TYR A 159 -20.52 -7.70 -2.34
N TYR A 160 -20.34 -7.31 -1.09
CA TYR A 160 -21.37 -6.69 -0.27
C TYR A 160 -20.96 -5.28 0.11
N TRP A 161 -21.93 -4.38 0.17
CA TRP A 161 -21.80 -3.07 0.77
C TRP A 161 -21.61 -3.18 2.28
N SER A 162 -21.23 -2.09 2.92
CA SER A 162 -21.03 -2.04 4.38
C SER A 162 -22.32 -2.32 5.19
N ASP A 163 -23.49 -2.13 4.59
CA ASP A 163 -24.80 -2.46 5.19
C ASP A 163 -25.19 -3.95 5.02
N GLY A 164 -24.34 -4.76 4.39
CA GLY A 164 -24.60 -6.16 4.11
C GLY A 164 -25.46 -6.43 2.88
N SER A 165 -25.96 -5.42 2.19
CA SER A 165 -26.67 -5.61 0.91
C SER A 165 -25.70 -5.98 -0.20
N GLN A 166 -26.16 -6.77 -1.16
CA GLN A 166 -25.33 -7.20 -2.29
C GLN A 166 -24.96 -6.00 -3.18
N MET A 167 -23.66 -5.85 -3.47
CA MET A 167 -23.15 -4.86 -4.42
C MET A 167 -23.15 -5.41 -5.85
N VAL A 168 -22.47 -6.53 -6.04
CA VAL A 168 -22.34 -7.20 -7.33
C VAL A 168 -21.90 -8.64 -7.11
N ALA A 169 -22.30 -9.53 -8.02
CA ALA A 169 -21.74 -10.87 -8.14
C ALA A 169 -20.82 -10.93 -9.36
N THR A 170 -19.61 -11.45 -9.19
CA THR A 170 -18.62 -11.59 -10.26
C THR A 170 -18.14 -13.03 -10.36
N GLY A 171 -17.83 -13.49 -11.56
CA GLY A 171 -17.18 -14.80 -11.75
C GLY A 171 -18.09 -15.96 -12.15
N GLY A 172 -19.42 -15.80 -12.18
CA GLY A 172 -20.36 -16.88 -12.52
C GLY A 172 -20.42 -17.28 -13.99
N GLU A 173 -19.83 -16.53 -14.88
CA GLU A 173 -19.65 -16.91 -16.28
C GLU A 173 -18.29 -17.60 -16.52
N VAL A 174 -17.84 -18.45 -15.60
CA VAL A 174 -16.69 -19.30 -15.88
C VAL A 174 -17.17 -20.36 -16.87
N ASN A 175 -16.88 -20.14 -18.12
CA ASN A 175 -17.16 -21.03 -19.23
C ASN A 175 -16.22 -22.25 -19.15
N ARG A 176 -16.36 -23.05 -18.07
CA ARG A 176 -15.65 -24.32 -17.92
C ARG A 176 -16.28 -25.36 -18.83
N GLN A 177 -15.83 -25.43 -20.05
CA GLN A 177 -16.09 -26.56 -20.90
C GLN A 177 -14.96 -27.57 -20.70
N ILE A 178 -15.28 -28.69 -20.04
CA ILE A 178 -14.38 -29.83 -19.93
C ILE A 178 -14.29 -30.48 -21.30
N ILE A 179 -13.09 -30.58 -21.83
CA ILE A 179 -12.79 -31.26 -23.10
C ILE A 179 -12.05 -32.58 -22.85
N GLY A 180 -12.41 -33.61 -23.62
CA GLY A 180 -11.69 -34.89 -23.57
C GLY A 180 -10.24 -34.73 -24.04
N TYR A 181 -9.38 -35.68 -23.68
CA TYR A 181 -7.96 -35.69 -24.04
C TYR A 181 -7.74 -35.62 -25.56
N GLU A 182 -8.62 -36.24 -26.31
CA GLU A 182 -8.59 -36.30 -27.79
C GLU A 182 -8.81 -34.92 -28.45
N LYS A 183 -9.52 -33.99 -27.75
CA LYS A 183 -9.73 -32.62 -28.21
C LYS A 183 -8.66 -31.64 -27.76
N ILE A 184 -7.70 -32.10 -26.97
CA ILE A 184 -6.55 -31.31 -26.55
C ILE A 184 -5.45 -31.43 -27.61
N PRO A 185 -5.03 -30.33 -28.26
CA PRO A 185 -3.97 -30.36 -29.25
C PRO A 185 -2.71 -31.02 -28.70
N ALA A 186 -2.05 -31.83 -29.54
CA ALA A 186 -0.75 -32.43 -29.21
C ALA A 186 0.27 -31.32 -28.84
N ALA A 187 0.26 -30.21 -29.59
CA ALA A 187 1.11 -29.05 -29.34
C ALA A 187 0.92 -28.47 -27.91
N MET A 188 -0.33 -28.41 -27.38
CA MET A 188 -0.57 -27.95 -26.02
C MET A 188 0.00 -28.90 -24.97
N ARG A 189 -0.17 -30.20 -25.17
CA ARG A 189 0.39 -31.23 -24.28
C ARG A 189 1.92 -31.16 -24.23
N TYR A 190 2.54 -31.02 -25.36
CA TYR A 190 4.01 -30.93 -25.48
C TYR A 190 4.54 -29.61 -24.92
N ALA A 191 3.89 -28.48 -25.21
CA ALA A 191 4.25 -27.18 -24.61
C ALA A 191 4.27 -27.23 -23.08
N VAL A 192 3.26 -27.88 -22.48
CA VAL A 192 3.16 -28.01 -21.03
C VAL A 192 4.17 -29.01 -20.46
N ILE A 193 4.39 -30.14 -21.12
CA ILE A 193 5.43 -31.12 -20.71
C ILE A 193 6.81 -30.46 -20.71
N SER A 194 7.16 -29.78 -21.80
CA SER A 194 8.47 -29.12 -21.95
C SER A 194 8.61 -27.91 -20.97
N ALA A 195 7.50 -27.22 -20.65
CA ALA A 195 7.52 -26.07 -19.76
C ALA A 195 7.55 -26.41 -18.28
N GLU A 196 6.84 -27.46 -17.86
CA GLU A 196 6.53 -27.72 -16.45
C GLU A 196 7.09 -29.04 -15.90
N ASN A 197 7.11 -30.12 -16.73
CA ASN A 197 7.49 -31.45 -16.24
C ASN A 197 7.95 -32.37 -17.38
N LYS A 198 9.21 -32.31 -17.77
CA LYS A 198 9.79 -33.11 -18.86
C LYS A 198 9.71 -34.62 -18.64
N THR A 199 9.64 -35.05 -17.39
CA THR A 199 9.53 -36.47 -17.01
C THR A 199 8.09 -36.96 -16.86
N PHE A 200 7.12 -36.15 -17.26
CA PHE A 200 5.68 -36.43 -17.00
C PHE A 200 5.26 -37.84 -17.47
N GLU A 201 5.68 -38.26 -18.64
CA GLU A 201 5.29 -39.56 -19.21
C GLU A 201 5.84 -40.75 -18.41
N THR A 202 6.97 -40.59 -17.74
CA THR A 202 7.68 -41.66 -17.02
C THR A 202 7.60 -41.55 -15.49
N ASP A 203 7.25 -40.38 -14.92
CA ASP A 203 7.17 -40.21 -13.46
C ASP A 203 6.00 -40.96 -12.84
N SER A 204 6.08 -41.27 -11.53
CA SER A 204 5.02 -41.93 -10.75
C SER A 204 4.10 -40.95 -10.05
N GLY A 205 3.95 -39.72 -10.59
CA GLY A 205 3.13 -38.65 -10.01
C GLY A 205 3.92 -37.69 -9.09
N VAL A 206 5.14 -38.06 -8.73
CA VAL A 206 6.11 -37.23 -8.01
C VAL A 206 7.49 -37.41 -8.65
N ASP A 207 8.32 -36.38 -8.62
CA ASP A 207 9.71 -36.42 -9.06
C ASP A 207 10.65 -36.38 -7.83
N PRO A 208 11.09 -37.54 -7.29
CA PRO A 208 12.01 -37.60 -6.15
C PRO A 208 13.37 -36.94 -6.43
N GLN A 209 13.84 -36.99 -7.67
CA GLN A 209 15.11 -36.36 -8.07
C GLN A 209 14.96 -34.83 -8.13
N GLY A 210 13.83 -34.32 -8.62
CA GLY A 210 13.48 -32.92 -8.60
C GLY A 210 13.36 -32.36 -7.18
N ILE A 211 12.76 -33.13 -6.28
CA ILE A 211 12.68 -32.79 -4.85
C ILE A 211 14.08 -32.74 -4.22
N ALA A 212 14.93 -33.73 -4.50
CA ALA A 212 16.28 -33.75 -4.01
C ALA A 212 17.12 -32.58 -4.55
N ARG A 213 17.01 -32.27 -5.85
CA ARG A 213 17.67 -31.11 -6.48
C ARG A 213 17.19 -29.79 -5.85
N ALA A 214 15.88 -29.64 -5.62
CA ALA A 214 15.33 -28.46 -4.97
C ALA A 214 15.84 -28.27 -3.53
N LEU A 215 15.96 -29.36 -2.75
CA LEU A 215 16.51 -29.33 -1.41
C LEU A 215 18.01 -28.94 -1.41
N VAL A 216 18.79 -29.52 -2.33
CA VAL A 216 20.22 -29.17 -2.47
C VAL A 216 20.41 -27.72 -2.90
N ASN A 217 19.62 -27.23 -3.83
CA ASN A 217 19.66 -25.83 -4.26
C ASN A 217 19.26 -24.86 -3.13
N MET A 218 18.25 -25.22 -2.35
CA MET A 218 17.82 -24.45 -1.17
C MET A 218 18.91 -24.42 -0.09
N ALA A 219 19.58 -25.57 0.15
CA ALA A 219 20.70 -25.65 1.09
C ALA A 219 21.91 -24.83 0.64
N LYS A 220 22.08 -24.62 -0.67
CA LYS A 220 23.12 -23.77 -1.27
C LYS A 220 22.74 -22.29 -1.39
N GLY A 221 21.58 -21.86 -0.84
CA GLY A 221 21.11 -20.48 -0.90
C GLY A 221 20.57 -20.04 -2.26
N GLY A 222 20.33 -20.98 -3.18
CA GLY A 222 19.73 -20.74 -4.49
C GLY A 222 18.21 -20.63 -4.43
N HIS A 223 17.61 -19.92 -5.39
CA HIS A 223 16.16 -19.84 -5.53
C HIS A 223 15.56 -21.21 -5.80
N THR A 224 14.42 -21.52 -5.18
CA THR A 224 13.68 -22.76 -5.40
C THR A 224 13.25 -22.85 -6.86
N GLN A 225 13.93 -23.68 -7.65
CA GLN A 225 13.42 -24.13 -8.93
C GLN A 225 12.15 -24.95 -8.70
N GLY A 226 11.10 -24.69 -9.50
CA GLY A 226 9.82 -25.38 -9.40
C GLY A 226 10.01 -26.88 -9.59
N GLY A 227 9.86 -27.64 -8.49
CA GLY A 227 9.95 -29.11 -8.49
C GLY A 227 8.59 -29.79 -8.36
N SER A 228 7.48 -29.10 -8.71
CA SER A 228 6.14 -29.71 -8.69
C SER A 228 5.81 -30.32 -10.05
N THR A 229 5.45 -31.61 -10.07
CA THR A 229 5.01 -32.30 -11.27
C THR A 229 3.64 -31.82 -11.76
N ILE A 230 3.30 -32.11 -13.04
CA ILE A 230 1.95 -31.87 -13.59
C ILE A 230 0.88 -32.56 -12.72
N THR A 231 1.17 -33.80 -12.24
CA THR A 231 0.27 -34.53 -11.36
C THR A 231 0.01 -33.80 -10.03
N GLN A 232 1.04 -33.23 -9.40
CA GLN A 232 0.90 -32.43 -8.19
C GLN A 232 0.12 -31.13 -8.45
N GLN A 233 0.38 -30.48 -9.59
CA GLN A 233 -0.38 -29.28 -9.98
C GLN A 233 -1.85 -29.61 -10.25
N TYR A 234 -2.14 -30.74 -10.92
CA TYR A 234 -3.51 -31.23 -11.10
C TYR A 234 -4.22 -31.47 -9.77
N VAL A 235 -3.59 -32.19 -8.83
CA VAL A 235 -4.14 -32.44 -7.48
C VAL A 235 -4.40 -31.14 -6.75
N LYS A 236 -3.48 -30.17 -6.83
CA LYS A 236 -3.64 -28.84 -6.25
C LYS A 236 -4.85 -28.10 -6.85
N ASN A 237 -4.97 -28.09 -8.18
CA ASN A 237 -6.01 -27.35 -8.91
C ASN A 237 -7.40 -28.00 -8.75
N ALA A 238 -7.45 -29.34 -8.64
CA ALA A 238 -8.70 -30.07 -8.48
C ALA A 238 -9.24 -30.07 -7.03
N ARG A 239 -8.44 -29.65 -6.05
CA ARG A 239 -8.83 -29.52 -4.64
C ARG A 239 -9.18 -28.07 -4.32
N LEU A 240 -10.45 -27.73 -4.44
CA LEU A 240 -10.94 -26.36 -4.24
C LEU A 240 -11.07 -25.94 -2.77
N ASP A 241 -10.99 -26.88 -1.81
CA ASP A 241 -11.45 -26.64 -0.43
C ASP A 241 -10.38 -26.21 0.56
N ASP A 242 -9.08 -26.41 0.27
CA ASP A 242 -7.98 -26.06 1.19
C ASP A 242 -6.79 -25.52 0.42
N GLN A 243 -6.65 -24.21 0.39
CA GLN A 243 -5.56 -23.51 -0.27
C GLN A 243 -4.51 -22.98 0.71
N SER A 244 -4.61 -23.31 2.00
CA SER A 244 -3.64 -22.92 3.02
C SER A 244 -2.22 -23.40 2.68
N GLN A 245 -1.21 -22.59 3.00
CA GLN A 245 0.21 -22.95 2.75
C GLN A 245 0.82 -23.78 3.87
N THR A 246 0.06 -24.69 4.51
CA THR A 246 0.52 -25.50 5.63
C THR A 246 1.32 -26.73 5.17
N LEU A 247 2.27 -27.16 6.00
CA LEU A 247 3.03 -28.41 5.76
C LEU A 247 2.08 -29.63 5.70
N THR A 248 1.03 -29.64 6.52
CA THR A 248 0.02 -30.72 6.53
C THR A 248 -0.67 -30.85 5.17
N ARG A 249 -1.02 -29.71 4.53
CA ARG A 249 -1.61 -29.70 3.19
C ARG A 249 -0.60 -30.25 2.16
N LYS A 250 0.66 -29.83 2.23
CA LYS A 250 1.70 -30.32 1.32
C LYS A 250 1.92 -31.82 1.44
N PHE A 251 1.86 -32.38 2.66
CA PHE A 251 1.92 -33.82 2.84
C PHE A 251 0.71 -34.53 2.23
N LYS A 252 -0.51 -34.03 2.46
CA LYS A 252 -1.73 -34.59 1.83
C LYS A 252 -1.65 -34.53 0.31
N GLU A 253 -1.21 -33.40 -0.26
CA GLU A 253 -1.02 -33.21 -1.71
C GLU A 253 -0.05 -34.25 -2.27
N LEU A 254 1.07 -34.52 -1.57
CA LEU A 254 2.06 -35.53 -1.97
C LEU A 254 1.43 -36.94 -2.03
N PHE A 255 0.71 -37.37 -0.99
CA PHE A 255 0.09 -38.72 -0.96
C PHE A 255 -1.00 -38.87 -2.01
N ILE A 256 -1.80 -37.83 -2.25
CA ILE A 256 -2.80 -37.84 -3.31
C ILE A 256 -2.14 -37.93 -4.68
N SER A 257 -1.05 -37.20 -4.89
CA SER A 257 -0.33 -37.20 -6.17
C SER A 257 0.29 -38.58 -6.48
N ILE A 258 0.83 -39.26 -5.47
CA ILE A 258 1.29 -40.65 -5.60
C ILE A 258 0.12 -41.58 -5.96
N LYS A 259 -1.01 -41.43 -5.29
CA LYS A 259 -2.21 -42.24 -5.53
C LYS A 259 -2.80 -42.00 -6.92
N VAL A 260 -2.88 -40.72 -7.36
CA VAL A 260 -3.32 -40.35 -8.72
C VAL A 260 -2.36 -40.89 -9.77
N GLY A 261 -1.04 -40.74 -9.60
CA GLY A 261 -0.03 -41.27 -10.51
C GLY A 261 -0.08 -42.80 -10.62
N ALA A 262 -0.43 -43.51 -9.54
CA ALA A 262 -0.58 -44.96 -9.54
C ALA A 262 -1.90 -45.49 -10.10
N THR A 263 -2.98 -44.70 -10.05
CA THR A 263 -4.35 -45.17 -10.35
C THR A 263 -4.95 -44.58 -11.62
N LYS A 264 -4.39 -43.48 -12.17
CA LYS A 264 -4.89 -42.77 -13.34
C LYS A 264 -3.93 -42.88 -14.51
N LYS A 265 -4.46 -42.97 -15.74
CA LYS A 265 -3.66 -42.90 -16.96
C LYS A 265 -3.06 -41.50 -17.14
N LYS A 266 -1.88 -41.40 -17.74
CA LYS A 266 -1.23 -40.10 -18.02
C LYS A 266 -2.13 -39.17 -18.85
N SER A 267 -2.89 -39.71 -19.81
CA SER A 267 -3.89 -38.97 -20.58
C SER A 267 -5.00 -38.36 -19.71
N GLU A 268 -5.48 -39.11 -18.69
CA GLU A 268 -6.49 -38.60 -17.75
C GLU A 268 -5.93 -37.50 -16.84
N ILE A 269 -4.68 -37.65 -16.39
CA ILE A 269 -3.99 -36.64 -15.56
C ILE A 269 -3.76 -35.37 -16.35
N MET A 270 -3.26 -35.47 -17.59
CA MET A 270 -3.04 -34.32 -18.48
C MET A 270 -4.34 -33.59 -18.79
N ALA A 271 -5.38 -34.33 -19.18
CA ALA A 271 -6.69 -33.73 -19.41
C ALA A 271 -7.27 -33.09 -18.14
N GLY A 272 -7.14 -33.76 -16.98
CA GLY A 272 -7.52 -33.22 -15.70
C GLY A 272 -6.79 -31.91 -15.36
N TYR A 273 -5.49 -31.88 -15.55
CA TYR A 273 -4.68 -30.68 -15.32
C TYR A 273 -5.10 -29.51 -16.22
N LEU A 274 -5.14 -29.72 -17.55
CA LEU A 274 -5.46 -28.66 -18.50
C LEU A 274 -6.90 -28.17 -18.41
N ASN A 275 -7.85 -28.99 -17.94
CA ASN A 275 -9.22 -28.59 -17.68
C ASN A 275 -9.43 -27.86 -16.33
N THR A 276 -8.46 -27.97 -15.39
CA THR A 276 -8.57 -27.34 -14.05
C THR A 276 -7.63 -26.18 -13.85
N ALA A 277 -6.63 -26.00 -14.72
CA ALA A 277 -5.66 -24.93 -14.62
C ALA A 277 -6.28 -23.57 -14.89
N TYR A 278 -5.79 -22.56 -14.17
CA TYR A 278 -6.15 -21.14 -14.34
C TYR A 278 -5.20 -20.46 -15.32
N TYR A 279 -5.76 -19.84 -16.36
CA TYR A 279 -5.02 -19.15 -17.42
C TYR A 279 -5.05 -17.61 -17.33
N GLY A 280 -5.72 -17.04 -16.32
CA GLY A 280 -5.97 -15.60 -16.25
C GLY A 280 -7.34 -15.21 -16.84
N ARG A 281 -7.74 -13.94 -16.65
CA ARG A 281 -9.00 -13.36 -17.17
C ARG A 281 -10.26 -14.18 -16.81
N GLY A 282 -10.27 -14.86 -15.66
CA GLY A 282 -11.37 -15.76 -15.27
C GLY A 282 -11.45 -17.07 -16.06
N ALA A 283 -10.49 -17.38 -16.94
CA ALA A 283 -10.49 -18.59 -17.75
C ALA A 283 -9.90 -19.78 -17.00
N TYR A 284 -10.76 -20.71 -16.63
CA TYR A 284 -10.42 -22.03 -16.09
C TYR A 284 -10.60 -23.11 -17.12
N GLY A 285 -9.53 -23.88 -17.37
CA GLY A 285 -9.48 -24.90 -18.37
C GLY A 285 -9.10 -24.37 -19.76
N LEU A 286 -8.49 -25.26 -20.55
CA LEU A 286 -7.93 -24.93 -21.86
C LEU A 286 -8.96 -24.39 -22.86
N GLN A 287 -10.19 -24.95 -22.87
CA GLN A 287 -11.25 -24.49 -23.78
C GLN A 287 -11.66 -23.05 -23.49
N ALA A 288 -11.83 -22.71 -22.18
CA ALA A 288 -12.13 -21.36 -21.78
C ALA A 288 -10.99 -20.39 -22.12
N ALA A 289 -9.73 -20.81 -21.89
CA ALA A 289 -8.55 -20.02 -22.24
C ALA A 289 -8.48 -19.75 -23.75
N ALA A 290 -8.66 -20.76 -24.59
CA ALA A 290 -8.64 -20.64 -26.05
C ALA A 290 -9.68 -19.60 -26.55
N ARG A 291 -10.89 -19.64 -25.98
CA ARG A 291 -11.94 -18.68 -26.32
C ARG A 291 -11.70 -17.28 -25.78
N THR A 292 -11.12 -17.17 -24.57
CA THR A 292 -10.84 -15.88 -23.94
C THR A 292 -9.68 -15.14 -24.60
N TYR A 293 -8.65 -15.86 -25.01
CA TYR A 293 -7.42 -15.26 -25.54
C TYR A 293 -7.39 -15.18 -27.07
N TYR A 294 -8.12 -16.08 -27.78
CA TYR A 294 -8.06 -16.18 -29.24
C TYR A 294 -9.42 -16.32 -29.93
N SER A 295 -10.51 -16.29 -29.20
CA SER A 295 -11.87 -16.48 -29.75
C SER A 295 -12.00 -17.78 -30.57
N LYS A 296 -11.22 -18.84 -30.22
CA LYS A 296 -11.15 -20.14 -30.90
C LYS A 296 -11.48 -21.29 -29.95
N ASP A 297 -11.90 -22.42 -30.50
CA ASP A 297 -11.92 -23.66 -29.73
C ASP A 297 -10.51 -24.22 -29.54
N ALA A 298 -10.28 -24.91 -28.41
CA ALA A 298 -8.98 -25.41 -28.02
C ALA A 298 -8.31 -26.31 -29.10
N GLN A 299 -9.12 -27.13 -29.77
CA GLN A 299 -8.64 -28.01 -30.84
C GLN A 299 -8.10 -27.28 -32.08
N ASN A 300 -8.42 -25.99 -32.23
CA ASN A 300 -8.04 -25.14 -33.37
C ASN A 300 -6.85 -24.22 -33.05
N LEU A 301 -6.20 -24.40 -31.89
CA LEU A 301 -4.98 -23.68 -31.51
C LEU A 301 -3.79 -24.22 -32.27
N ASP A 302 -2.94 -23.31 -32.77
CA ASP A 302 -1.63 -23.67 -33.32
C ASP A 302 -0.56 -23.80 -32.21
N ALA A 303 0.61 -24.35 -32.54
CA ALA A 303 1.67 -24.58 -31.57
C ALA A 303 2.15 -23.26 -30.89
N SER A 304 2.19 -22.17 -31.65
CA SER A 304 2.57 -20.85 -31.10
C SER A 304 1.58 -20.35 -30.04
N GLN A 305 0.28 -20.48 -30.29
CA GLN A 305 -0.80 -20.15 -29.35
C GLN A 305 -0.78 -21.08 -28.13
N CYS A 306 -0.52 -22.37 -28.33
CA CYS A 306 -0.35 -23.35 -27.26
C CYS A 306 0.82 -23.00 -26.33
N ALA A 307 1.96 -22.63 -26.88
CA ALA A 307 3.14 -22.22 -26.12
C ALA A 307 2.88 -20.93 -25.31
N PHE A 308 2.12 -19.97 -25.87
CA PHE A 308 1.70 -18.80 -25.10
C PHE A 308 0.76 -19.18 -23.97
N LEU A 309 -0.29 -19.98 -24.21
CA LEU A 309 -1.20 -20.41 -23.14
C LEU A 309 -0.47 -21.21 -22.05
N ALA A 310 0.50 -22.04 -22.42
CA ALA A 310 1.37 -22.74 -21.48
C ALA A 310 2.20 -21.76 -20.61
N SER A 311 2.58 -20.60 -21.17
CA SER A 311 3.32 -19.58 -20.42
C SER A 311 2.50 -18.98 -19.26
N LEU A 312 1.19 -18.88 -19.43
CA LEU A 312 0.27 -18.33 -18.42
C LEU A 312 0.14 -19.23 -17.18
N LEU A 313 0.37 -20.53 -17.32
CA LEU A 313 0.29 -21.51 -16.21
C LEU A 313 1.31 -21.23 -15.11
N LYS A 314 2.40 -20.53 -15.44
CA LYS A 314 3.39 -20.10 -14.45
C LYS A 314 2.86 -19.00 -13.53
N GLY A 315 1.89 -18.21 -14.00
CA GLY A 315 1.26 -17.13 -13.25
C GLY A 315 0.73 -16.04 -14.17
N ALA A 316 -0.56 -16.08 -14.50
CA ALA A 316 -1.18 -15.15 -15.44
C ALA A 316 -1.01 -13.68 -15.06
N THR A 317 -0.97 -13.36 -13.77
CA THR A 317 -0.71 -11.99 -13.26
C THR A 317 0.52 -11.32 -13.90
N TYR A 318 1.58 -12.11 -14.20
CA TYR A 318 2.84 -11.58 -14.74
C TYR A 318 3.10 -11.93 -16.19
N PHE A 319 2.24 -12.73 -16.82
CA PHE A 319 2.40 -13.20 -18.19
C PHE A 319 1.23 -12.87 -19.11
N ASP A 320 0.14 -12.30 -18.60
CA ASP A 320 -0.94 -11.78 -19.44
C ASP A 320 -0.53 -10.40 -19.99
N PRO A 321 -0.47 -10.22 -21.35
CA PRO A 321 -0.15 -8.94 -21.97
C PRO A 321 -1.09 -7.78 -21.59
N ALA A 322 -2.29 -8.07 -21.10
CA ALA A 322 -3.19 -7.02 -20.60
C ALA A 322 -2.67 -6.34 -19.33
N GLY A 323 -1.74 -6.99 -18.62
CA GLY A 323 -1.25 -6.51 -17.32
C GLY A 323 -2.18 -6.89 -16.18
N ALA A 324 -1.76 -6.55 -14.96
CA ALA A 324 -2.53 -6.71 -13.73
C ALA A 324 -2.03 -5.73 -12.67
N THR A 325 -1.92 -4.45 -13.04
CA THR A 325 -1.37 -3.38 -12.18
C THR A 325 -2.19 -3.16 -10.92
N GLU A 326 -3.46 -3.53 -10.93
CA GLU A 326 -4.33 -3.54 -9.76
C GLU A 326 -3.92 -4.57 -8.70
N ILE A 327 -3.26 -5.65 -9.12
CA ILE A 327 -2.73 -6.69 -8.21
C ILE A 327 -1.28 -6.40 -7.82
N ASP A 328 -0.45 -6.04 -8.82
CA ASP A 328 0.96 -5.71 -8.61
C ASP A 328 1.37 -4.61 -9.59
N PRO A 329 1.85 -3.45 -9.11
CA PRO A 329 2.31 -2.35 -9.97
C PRO A 329 3.40 -2.74 -10.98
N ALA A 330 4.18 -3.80 -10.68
CA ALA A 330 5.19 -4.32 -11.59
C ALA A 330 4.59 -5.12 -12.76
N ALA A 331 3.33 -5.56 -12.64
CA ALA A 331 2.62 -6.31 -13.67
C ALA A 331 2.01 -5.39 -14.75
N THR A 332 2.81 -4.47 -15.28
CA THR A 332 2.38 -3.57 -16.36
C THR A 332 2.17 -4.33 -17.67
N PRO A 333 1.29 -3.86 -18.57
CA PRO A 333 1.12 -4.48 -19.90
C PRO A 333 2.43 -4.65 -20.66
N GLN A 334 3.32 -3.66 -20.59
CA GLN A 334 4.62 -3.70 -21.27
C GLN A 334 5.54 -4.77 -20.67
N GLN A 335 5.63 -4.83 -19.32
CA GLN A 335 6.46 -5.82 -18.65
C GLN A 335 5.91 -7.24 -18.84
N ASN A 336 4.59 -7.40 -18.72
CA ASN A 336 3.93 -8.67 -18.91
C ASN A 336 4.07 -9.20 -20.35
N THR A 337 3.90 -8.31 -21.35
CA THR A 337 4.15 -8.68 -22.75
C THR A 337 5.58 -9.17 -22.94
N LYS A 338 6.56 -8.46 -22.39
CA LYS A 338 7.97 -8.89 -22.45
C LYS A 338 8.20 -10.25 -21.78
N ASN A 339 7.61 -10.45 -20.61
CA ASN A 339 7.70 -11.73 -19.89
C ASN A 339 7.06 -12.87 -20.70
N ALA A 340 5.87 -12.63 -21.26
CA ALA A 340 5.15 -13.57 -22.09
C ALA A 340 5.95 -13.96 -23.35
N MET A 341 6.47 -12.97 -24.08
CA MET A 341 7.31 -13.20 -25.28
C MET A 341 8.55 -14.05 -24.97
N ASN A 342 9.26 -13.70 -23.87
CA ASN A 342 10.46 -14.43 -23.48
C ASN A 342 10.13 -15.89 -23.11
N ARG A 343 9.04 -16.10 -22.35
CA ARG A 343 8.67 -17.47 -21.94
C ARG A 343 8.09 -18.28 -23.09
N TRP A 344 7.29 -17.67 -23.95
CA TRP A 344 6.79 -18.28 -25.17
C TRP A 344 7.94 -18.78 -26.07
N ALA A 345 8.92 -17.93 -26.35
CA ALA A 345 10.08 -18.31 -27.16
C ALA A 345 10.85 -19.44 -26.49
N TRP A 346 11.08 -19.34 -25.18
CA TRP A 346 11.77 -20.39 -24.41
C TRP A 346 11.02 -21.74 -24.46
N ILE A 347 9.66 -21.74 -24.35
CA ILE A 347 8.86 -22.97 -24.42
C ILE A 347 9.04 -23.64 -25.78
N LEU A 348 8.90 -22.89 -26.88
CA LEU A 348 9.10 -23.42 -28.23
C LEU A 348 10.53 -23.97 -28.43
N ASP A 349 11.54 -23.33 -27.86
CA ASP A 349 12.93 -23.81 -27.92
C ASP A 349 13.14 -25.08 -27.08
N GLU A 350 12.43 -25.23 -25.95
CA GLU A 350 12.46 -26.45 -25.14
C GLU A 350 11.72 -27.59 -25.83
N GLU A 351 10.60 -27.33 -26.51
CA GLU A 351 9.91 -28.35 -27.32
C GLU A 351 10.81 -28.90 -28.43
N VAL A 352 11.67 -28.07 -29.05
CA VAL A 352 12.67 -28.53 -30.03
C VAL A 352 13.71 -29.42 -29.38
N LYS A 353 14.23 -29.04 -28.19
CA LYS A 353 15.22 -29.85 -27.46
C LYS A 353 14.66 -31.18 -26.97
N ASP A 354 13.40 -31.22 -26.65
CA ASP A 354 12.69 -32.42 -26.18
C ASP A 354 12.16 -33.27 -27.33
N GLY A 355 12.36 -32.84 -28.59
CA GLY A 355 11.96 -33.59 -29.80
C GLY A 355 10.47 -33.53 -30.12
N HIS A 356 9.73 -32.61 -29.47
CA HIS A 356 8.29 -32.44 -29.65
C HIS A 356 7.93 -31.47 -30.78
N LEU A 357 8.85 -30.60 -31.16
CA LEU A 357 8.71 -29.64 -32.26
C LEU A 357 9.96 -29.75 -33.17
N SER A 358 9.80 -29.80 -34.50
CA SER A 358 10.93 -29.76 -35.39
C SER A 358 11.54 -28.34 -35.45
N ALA A 359 12.86 -28.24 -35.67
CA ALA A 359 13.53 -26.95 -35.87
C ALA A 359 12.94 -26.17 -37.06
N ALA A 360 12.49 -26.87 -38.10
CA ALA A 360 11.86 -26.26 -39.27
C ALA A 360 10.50 -25.65 -38.94
N GLU A 361 9.71 -26.28 -38.06
CA GLU A 361 8.44 -25.74 -37.58
C GLU A 361 8.66 -24.58 -36.63
N ARG A 362 9.62 -24.71 -35.68
CA ARG A 362 10.02 -23.60 -34.80
C ARG A 362 10.39 -22.33 -35.57
N ALA A 363 11.09 -22.47 -36.67
CA ALA A 363 11.52 -21.35 -37.52
C ALA A 363 10.35 -20.57 -38.17
N LYS A 364 9.15 -21.16 -38.25
CA LYS A 364 7.94 -20.50 -38.74
C LYS A 364 7.37 -19.50 -37.69
N TYR A 365 7.56 -19.74 -36.41
CA TYR A 365 7.03 -18.95 -35.32
C TYR A 365 7.99 -17.81 -34.93
N LYS A 366 8.05 -16.76 -35.78
CA LYS A 366 8.92 -15.58 -35.57
C LYS A 366 8.20 -14.48 -34.77
N THR A 367 6.89 -14.44 -34.86
CA THR A 367 6.05 -13.38 -34.26
C THR A 367 5.27 -13.96 -33.08
N PHE A 368 5.31 -13.26 -31.95
CA PHE A 368 4.52 -13.60 -30.77
C PHE A 368 3.03 -13.54 -31.10
N PRO A 369 2.24 -14.57 -30.75
CA PRO A 369 0.81 -14.63 -31.02
C PRO A 369 0.03 -13.77 -30.03
N MET A 370 0.02 -12.43 -30.27
CA MET A 370 -0.66 -11.50 -29.38
C MET A 370 -2.12 -11.89 -29.19
N PRO A 371 -2.60 -12.04 -27.94
CA PRO A 371 -3.98 -12.43 -27.68
C PRO A 371 -4.95 -11.28 -27.88
N ASP A 372 -6.24 -11.63 -28.00
CA ASP A 372 -7.35 -10.68 -28.00
C ASP A 372 -7.37 -9.80 -26.73
N LYS A 373 -7.87 -8.57 -26.85
CA LYS A 373 -8.06 -7.69 -25.69
C LYS A 373 -9.12 -8.29 -24.73
N PRO A 374 -8.98 -8.09 -23.40
CA PRO A 374 -9.99 -8.53 -22.46
C PRO A 374 -11.39 -7.99 -22.80
N LYS A 375 -12.40 -8.85 -22.76
CA LYS A 375 -13.81 -8.44 -22.92
C LYS A 375 -14.26 -7.69 -21.67
N LYS A 376 -15.01 -6.59 -21.85
CA LYS A 376 -15.53 -5.78 -20.75
C LYS A 376 -16.75 -6.44 -20.12
N ASN A 377 -16.76 -6.55 -18.78
CA ASN A 377 -17.93 -7.02 -18.05
C ASN A 377 -18.85 -5.83 -17.72
N ALA A 378 -20.06 -5.80 -18.29
CA ALA A 378 -21.03 -4.74 -18.08
C ALA A 378 -21.48 -4.58 -16.61
N GLN A 379 -21.40 -5.63 -15.81
CA GLN A 379 -21.73 -5.59 -14.37
C GLN A 379 -20.70 -4.77 -13.56
N LEU A 380 -19.50 -4.54 -14.11
CA LEU A 380 -18.44 -3.75 -13.52
C LEU A 380 -18.38 -2.32 -14.08
N SER A 381 -19.45 -1.84 -14.72
CA SER A 381 -19.53 -0.46 -15.22
C SER A 381 -19.64 0.57 -14.08
N GLY A 382 -19.40 1.83 -14.40
CA GLY A 382 -19.44 2.93 -13.44
C GLY A 382 -18.41 2.78 -12.33
N GLN A 383 -18.78 3.13 -11.09
CA GLN A 383 -17.88 3.03 -9.91
C GLN A 383 -17.67 1.60 -9.44
N ILE A 384 -18.63 0.70 -9.68
CA ILE A 384 -18.57 -0.69 -9.17
C ILE A 384 -17.27 -1.39 -9.58
N GLY A 385 -16.80 -1.20 -10.80
CA GLY A 385 -15.55 -1.82 -11.25
C GLY A 385 -14.34 -1.36 -10.46
N TYR A 386 -14.24 -0.07 -10.10
CA TYR A 386 -13.15 0.45 -9.27
C TYR A 386 -13.23 -0.11 -7.84
N LEU A 387 -14.43 -0.20 -7.26
CA LEU A 387 -14.65 -0.74 -5.91
C LEU A 387 -14.24 -2.22 -5.84
N VAL A 388 -14.66 -3.00 -6.81
CA VAL A 388 -14.32 -4.44 -6.91
C VAL A 388 -12.84 -4.64 -7.10
N SER A 389 -12.20 -3.90 -8.02
CA SER A 389 -10.76 -4.01 -8.27
C SER A 389 -9.94 -3.64 -7.03
N LEU A 390 -10.32 -2.56 -6.33
CA LEU A 390 -9.68 -2.14 -5.10
C LEU A 390 -9.82 -3.21 -3.99
N SER A 391 -11.02 -3.77 -3.81
CA SER A 391 -11.28 -4.82 -2.81
C SER A 391 -10.52 -6.11 -3.12
N LYS A 392 -10.48 -6.51 -4.39
CA LYS A 392 -9.71 -7.67 -4.87
C LYS A 392 -8.23 -7.48 -4.57
N ALA A 393 -7.66 -6.31 -4.93
CA ALA A 393 -6.26 -5.99 -4.68
C ALA A 393 -5.95 -5.96 -3.18
N TYR A 394 -6.81 -5.33 -2.40
CA TYR A 394 -6.66 -5.28 -0.94
C TYR A 394 -6.63 -6.68 -0.33
N PHE A 395 -7.64 -7.51 -0.58
CA PHE A 395 -7.73 -8.86 -0.03
C PHE A 395 -6.54 -9.73 -0.44
N VAL A 396 -6.19 -9.76 -1.72
CA VAL A 396 -5.07 -10.56 -2.23
C VAL A 396 -3.75 -10.17 -1.55
N ASN A 397 -3.54 -8.88 -1.29
CA ASN A 397 -2.29 -8.38 -0.72
C ASN A 397 -2.22 -8.49 0.82
N ASN A 398 -3.36 -8.59 1.52
CA ASN A 398 -3.41 -8.56 2.98
C ASN A 398 -3.85 -9.86 3.64
N ASN A 399 -4.31 -10.89 2.89
CA ASN A 399 -4.66 -12.16 3.49
C ASN A 399 -3.41 -12.95 3.94
N THR A 400 -3.50 -13.59 5.11
CA THR A 400 -2.44 -14.42 5.69
C THR A 400 -2.46 -15.87 5.20
N GLN A 401 -3.50 -16.27 4.47
CA GLN A 401 -3.66 -17.64 3.99
C GLN A 401 -2.98 -17.88 2.64
N GLY A 402 -2.45 -16.85 2.00
CA GLY A 402 -1.79 -16.92 0.70
C GLY A 402 -2.77 -17.13 -0.45
N ILE A 403 -4.02 -16.67 -0.29
CA ILE A 403 -5.04 -16.68 -1.34
C ILE A 403 -4.61 -15.69 -2.42
N THR A 404 -4.49 -16.19 -3.64
CA THR A 404 -4.05 -15.41 -4.81
C THR A 404 -5.24 -14.85 -5.59
N ALA A 405 -4.96 -13.95 -6.54
CA ALA A 405 -5.97 -13.49 -7.49
C ALA A 405 -6.62 -14.64 -8.25
N GLY A 406 -5.82 -15.65 -8.66
CA GLY A 406 -6.34 -16.84 -9.32
C GLY A 406 -7.25 -17.67 -8.44
N ASP A 407 -6.95 -17.77 -7.15
CA ASP A 407 -7.81 -18.46 -6.18
C ASP A 407 -9.13 -17.71 -5.99
N LEU A 408 -9.10 -16.37 -5.96
CA LEU A 408 -10.29 -15.53 -5.88
C LEU A 408 -11.13 -15.65 -7.16
N ASP A 409 -10.50 -15.71 -8.33
CA ASP A 409 -11.19 -15.86 -9.61
C ASP A 409 -11.86 -17.26 -9.76
N GLN A 410 -11.53 -18.25 -8.92
CA GLN A 410 -12.27 -19.52 -8.84
C GLN A 410 -13.67 -19.36 -8.25
N GLY A 411 -13.90 -18.28 -7.52
CA GLY A 411 -15.19 -17.94 -6.96
C GLY A 411 -15.50 -18.60 -5.61
N GLY A 412 -16.73 -18.42 -5.15
CA GLY A 412 -17.21 -18.91 -3.88
C GLY A 412 -16.83 -18.09 -2.68
N TYR A 413 -16.39 -16.83 -2.91
CA TYR A 413 -16.06 -15.90 -1.84
C TYR A 413 -17.17 -14.87 -1.65
N GLU A 414 -17.48 -14.61 -0.39
CA GLU A 414 -18.34 -13.51 0.07
C GLU A 414 -17.44 -12.42 0.62
N ILE A 415 -17.29 -11.31 -0.13
CA ILE A 415 -16.39 -10.21 0.18
C ILE A 415 -17.21 -9.06 0.75
N HIS A 416 -17.15 -8.85 2.06
CA HIS A 416 -17.79 -7.74 2.74
C HIS A 416 -16.87 -6.54 2.71
N THR A 417 -17.27 -5.51 1.95
CA THR A 417 -16.49 -4.30 1.77
C THR A 417 -16.88 -3.23 2.80
N THR A 418 -16.03 -2.21 2.93
CA THR A 418 -16.28 -1.08 3.81
C THR A 418 -17.11 0.02 3.16
N PHE A 419 -17.41 -0.09 1.85
CA PHE A 419 -18.05 0.96 1.08
C PHE A 419 -19.53 1.16 1.47
N ASP A 420 -19.88 2.41 1.72
CA ASP A 420 -21.26 2.83 1.97
C ASP A 420 -21.94 3.20 0.65
N LYS A 421 -22.99 2.47 0.31
CA LYS A 421 -23.71 2.63 -0.97
C LYS A 421 -24.20 4.06 -1.20
N LYS A 422 -24.77 4.69 -0.16
CA LYS A 422 -25.31 6.06 -0.25
C LYS A 422 -24.19 7.08 -0.45
N LYS A 423 -23.06 6.91 0.27
CA LYS A 423 -21.91 7.80 0.16
C LYS A 423 -21.21 7.66 -1.18
N VAL A 424 -21.08 6.44 -1.72
CA VAL A 424 -20.53 6.22 -3.07
C VAL A 424 -21.42 6.91 -4.11
N GLN A 425 -22.74 6.74 -4.04
CA GLN A 425 -23.68 7.36 -4.97
C GLN A 425 -23.65 8.88 -4.86
N ALA A 426 -23.66 9.44 -3.64
CA ALA A 426 -23.59 10.88 -3.41
C ALA A 426 -22.31 11.49 -4.00
N LEU A 427 -21.16 10.83 -3.80
CA LEU A 427 -19.89 11.29 -4.34
C LEU A 427 -19.89 11.28 -5.89
N GLU A 428 -20.38 10.20 -6.48
CA GLU A 428 -20.50 10.06 -7.92
C GLU A 428 -21.42 11.15 -8.52
N ASP A 429 -22.59 11.36 -7.91
CA ASP A 429 -23.59 12.34 -8.38
C ASP A 429 -23.05 13.77 -8.29
N VAL A 430 -22.36 14.11 -7.21
CA VAL A 430 -21.74 15.43 -7.02
C VAL A 430 -20.66 15.68 -8.08
N VAL A 431 -19.75 14.70 -8.29
CA VAL A 431 -18.70 14.85 -9.30
C VAL A 431 -19.31 14.99 -10.69
N LYS A 432 -20.29 14.15 -11.03
CA LYS A 432 -21.02 14.24 -12.32
C LYS A 432 -21.72 15.58 -12.49
N LYS A 433 -22.37 16.10 -11.45
CA LYS A 433 -23.03 17.41 -11.46
C LYS A 433 -22.04 18.54 -11.75
N VAL A 434 -20.91 18.58 -11.03
CA VAL A 434 -19.87 19.60 -11.21
C VAL A 434 -19.25 19.48 -12.61
N ARG A 435 -18.93 18.26 -13.05
CA ARG A 435 -18.39 17.99 -14.40
C ARG A 435 -19.37 18.47 -15.48
N LYS A 436 -20.62 18.02 -15.45
CA LYS A 436 -21.64 18.37 -16.43
C LYS A 436 -21.90 19.88 -16.53
N LYS A 437 -21.85 20.58 -15.39
CA LYS A 437 -22.07 22.03 -15.34
C LYS A 437 -20.90 22.82 -15.93
N ASN A 438 -19.67 22.37 -15.74
CA ASN A 438 -18.49 23.20 -15.95
C ASN A 438 -17.57 22.72 -17.07
N ILE A 439 -17.52 21.42 -17.38
CA ILE A 439 -16.57 20.83 -18.34
C ILE A 439 -17.30 20.44 -19.61
N ASP A 440 -16.93 21.08 -20.71
CA ASP A 440 -17.52 20.85 -22.03
C ASP A 440 -16.43 20.74 -23.12
N PRO A 441 -15.92 19.51 -23.37
CA PRO A 441 -14.90 19.28 -24.39
C PRO A 441 -15.35 19.63 -25.81
N LYS A 442 -16.66 19.68 -26.08
CA LYS A 442 -17.16 20.10 -27.40
C LYS A 442 -17.04 21.60 -27.58
N LYS A 443 -17.34 22.37 -26.53
CA LYS A 443 -17.27 23.82 -26.53
C LYS A 443 -15.85 24.35 -26.33
N ARG A 444 -15.04 23.69 -25.54
CA ARG A 444 -13.66 24.07 -25.19
C ARG A 444 -12.70 22.87 -25.33
N PRO A 445 -12.48 22.33 -26.54
CA PRO A 445 -11.70 21.10 -26.72
C PRO A 445 -10.25 21.23 -26.25
N GLU A 446 -9.64 22.41 -26.37
CA GLU A 446 -8.27 22.66 -25.95
C GLU A 446 -8.10 22.64 -24.42
N TYR A 447 -9.14 23.04 -23.67
CA TYR A 447 -9.07 23.22 -22.22
C TYR A 447 -9.80 22.16 -21.42
N ASP A 448 -10.89 21.60 -21.92
CA ASP A 448 -11.78 20.69 -21.20
C ASP A 448 -11.60 19.22 -21.57
N THR A 449 -10.84 18.91 -22.63
CA THR A 449 -10.46 17.53 -22.97
C THR A 449 -9.49 16.96 -21.92
N PHE A 450 -9.64 15.67 -21.59
CA PHE A 450 -8.80 14.93 -20.64
C PHE A 450 -8.90 15.40 -19.17
N VAL A 451 -9.95 16.15 -18.83
CA VAL A 451 -10.22 16.51 -17.43
C VAL A 451 -10.63 15.28 -16.65
N GLN A 452 -9.96 15.05 -15.53
CA GLN A 452 -10.18 13.92 -14.65
C GLN A 452 -10.37 14.37 -13.21
N PHE A 453 -11.20 13.62 -12.48
CA PHE A 453 -11.41 13.79 -11.05
C PHE A 453 -11.08 12.48 -10.35
N GLY A 454 -10.54 12.57 -9.15
CA GLY A 454 -10.34 11.47 -8.23
C GLY A 454 -10.78 11.91 -6.84
N ALA A 455 -11.50 11.05 -6.11
CA ALA A 455 -11.88 11.37 -4.74
C ALA A 455 -11.99 10.11 -3.88
N ALA A 456 -11.70 10.26 -2.59
CA ALA A 456 -11.86 9.20 -1.60
C ALA A 456 -12.30 9.77 -0.27
N SER A 457 -13.14 9.03 0.44
CA SER A 457 -13.68 9.36 1.75
C SER A 457 -13.44 8.21 2.71
N VAL A 458 -12.82 8.51 3.85
CA VAL A 458 -12.34 7.54 4.85
C VAL A 458 -12.95 7.87 6.20
N ASP A 459 -13.47 6.87 6.87
CA ASP A 459 -13.91 6.97 8.28
C ASP A 459 -12.69 7.26 9.17
N THR A 460 -12.75 8.31 9.97
CA THR A 460 -11.58 8.78 10.70
C THR A 460 -11.13 7.82 11.79
N LYS A 461 -12.07 7.09 12.41
CA LYS A 461 -11.81 6.27 13.59
C LYS A 461 -11.34 4.87 13.28
N SER A 462 -11.66 4.37 12.06
CA SER A 462 -11.33 3.00 11.66
C SER A 462 -10.41 2.91 10.45
N GLY A 463 -10.28 3.98 9.65
CA GLY A 463 -9.59 3.91 8.36
C GLY A 463 -10.43 3.28 7.23
N ALA A 464 -11.69 2.89 7.50
CA ALA A 464 -12.56 2.27 6.51
C ALA A 464 -12.86 3.22 5.35
N ILE A 465 -12.58 2.80 4.11
CA ILE A 465 -12.92 3.58 2.91
C ILE A 465 -14.42 3.50 2.70
N LYS A 466 -15.14 4.62 2.90
CA LYS A 466 -16.60 4.68 2.80
C LYS A 466 -17.08 4.97 1.38
N ALA A 467 -16.33 5.77 0.63
CA ALA A 467 -16.64 6.09 -0.76
C ALA A 467 -15.36 6.38 -1.54
N LEU A 468 -15.42 6.16 -2.85
CA LEU A 468 -14.42 6.66 -3.79
C LEU A 468 -15.07 6.99 -5.13
N TYR A 469 -14.41 7.87 -5.88
CA TYR A 469 -14.68 8.16 -7.27
C TYR A 469 -13.39 7.92 -8.08
N GLY A 470 -13.37 6.82 -8.83
CA GLY A 470 -12.18 6.38 -9.58
C GLY A 470 -12.12 6.87 -11.03
N GLY A 471 -13.17 7.52 -11.51
CA GLY A 471 -13.32 7.95 -12.91
C GLY A 471 -14.78 7.84 -13.38
N GLU A 472 -15.05 8.11 -14.65
CA GLU A 472 -16.43 8.08 -15.15
C GLU A 472 -17.04 6.68 -15.21
N ASP A 473 -16.25 5.70 -15.65
CA ASP A 473 -16.72 4.32 -15.87
C ASP A 473 -15.51 3.38 -15.94
N ALA A 474 -15.39 2.47 -15.00
CA ALA A 474 -14.30 1.50 -14.92
C ALA A 474 -14.14 0.61 -16.17
N THR A 475 -15.19 0.48 -17.00
CA THR A 475 -15.12 -0.26 -18.26
C THR A 475 -14.58 0.56 -19.44
N LYS A 476 -14.43 1.88 -19.27
CA LYS A 476 -13.93 2.81 -20.28
C LYS A 476 -12.61 3.45 -19.89
N HIS A 477 -12.45 3.74 -18.60
CA HIS A 477 -11.28 4.34 -17.98
C HIS A 477 -10.77 3.39 -16.90
N PHE A 478 -9.66 2.72 -17.15
CA PHE A 478 -9.18 1.64 -16.27
C PHE A 478 -8.40 2.14 -15.06
N THR A 479 -7.81 3.33 -15.15
CA THR A 479 -7.07 3.92 -14.03
C THR A 479 -8.03 4.35 -12.93
N ASN A 480 -7.83 3.85 -11.70
CA ASN A 480 -8.56 4.34 -10.54
C ASN A 480 -7.94 5.65 -10.06
N ASN A 481 -8.54 6.78 -10.41
CA ASN A 481 -8.05 8.12 -10.07
C ASN A 481 -8.01 8.39 -8.55
N ALA A 482 -8.77 7.65 -7.76
CA ALA A 482 -8.72 7.76 -6.30
C ALA A 482 -7.48 7.08 -5.69
N ASP A 483 -6.91 6.09 -6.40
CA ASP A 483 -5.81 5.26 -5.92
C ASP A 483 -4.46 5.61 -6.58
N GLN A 484 -4.44 5.85 -7.90
CA GLN A 484 -3.21 5.98 -8.67
C GLN A 484 -3.24 7.23 -9.57
N THR A 485 -3.14 8.41 -8.99
CA THR A 485 -3.17 9.62 -9.82
C THR A 485 -1.80 10.07 -10.31
N GLY A 486 -0.75 9.89 -9.52
CA GLY A 486 0.57 10.50 -9.79
C GLY A 486 0.54 12.02 -9.79
N ALA A 487 -0.60 12.66 -9.54
CA ALA A 487 -0.76 14.10 -9.49
C ALA A 487 -0.17 14.67 -8.19
N GLN A 488 0.69 15.68 -8.31
CA GLN A 488 1.26 16.35 -7.15
C GLN A 488 0.17 16.99 -6.29
N VAL A 489 0.32 16.90 -4.96
CA VAL A 489 -0.69 17.37 -4.01
C VAL A 489 -0.59 18.86 -3.67
N GLY A 490 0.52 19.49 -3.99
CA GLY A 490 0.75 20.92 -3.73
C GLY A 490 0.59 21.27 -2.25
N SER A 491 0.01 22.42 -1.99
CA SER A 491 -0.11 22.99 -0.64
C SER A 491 -0.89 22.14 0.39
N THR A 492 -1.55 21.05 -0.03
CA THR A 492 -2.12 20.09 0.94
C THR A 492 -1.04 19.31 1.72
N PHE A 493 0.23 19.47 1.36
CA PHE A 493 1.36 18.89 2.09
C PHE A 493 1.83 19.74 3.28
N LYS A 494 1.50 21.04 3.32
CA LYS A 494 1.92 21.99 4.38
C LYS A 494 1.55 21.59 5.82
N PRO A 495 0.41 20.93 6.09
CA PRO A 495 0.09 20.46 7.45
C PRO A 495 1.14 19.52 8.04
N PHE A 496 1.75 18.66 7.20
CA PHE A 496 2.84 17.76 7.64
C PHE A 496 4.12 18.54 7.98
N VAL A 497 4.37 19.66 7.31
CA VAL A 497 5.50 20.57 7.62
C VAL A 497 5.27 21.22 8.98
N LEU A 498 4.05 21.68 9.26
CA LEU A 498 3.69 22.26 10.54
C LEU A 498 3.77 21.23 11.67
N ALA A 499 3.24 20.01 11.45
CA ALA A 499 3.35 18.93 12.41
C ALA A 499 4.81 18.57 12.71
N ALA A 500 5.66 18.47 11.68
CA ALA A 500 7.09 18.21 11.86
C ALA A 500 7.80 19.33 12.62
N ALA A 501 7.39 20.57 12.45
CA ALA A 501 7.95 21.71 13.17
C ALA A 501 7.58 21.69 14.67
N MET A 502 6.40 21.20 15.00
CA MET A 502 5.97 21.01 16.39
C MET A 502 6.60 19.77 17.03
N GLU A 503 6.74 18.67 16.27
CA GLU A 503 7.31 17.41 16.76
C GLU A 503 8.82 17.52 16.99
N TYR A 504 9.55 17.95 15.96
CA TYR A 504 11.02 17.90 15.94
C TYR A 504 11.68 19.24 16.23
N GLY A 505 10.94 20.34 16.16
CA GLY A 505 11.47 21.69 16.41
C GLY A 505 12.35 22.24 15.29
N LYS A 506 12.56 23.57 15.34
CA LYS A 506 13.53 24.31 14.52
C LYS A 506 14.92 24.04 15.02
N ARG A 507 15.88 23.82 14.13
CA ARG A 507 17.28 23.65 14.44
C ARG A 507 17.92 24.97 14.93
N ASP A 508 18.85 24.88 15.88
CA ASP A 508 19.71 26.02 16.25
C ASP A 508 20.63 26.35 15.08
N PRO A 509 20.63 27.60 14.56
CA PRO A 509 21.49 28.00 13.46
C PRO A 509 22.99 27.91 13.78
N LYS A 510 23.36 27.91 15.04
CA LYS A 510 24.77 27.79 15.51
C LYS A 510 25.16 26.35 15.84
N GLY A 511 24.20 25.44 15.92
CA GLY A 511 24.45 24.05 16.23
C GLY A 511 24.91 23.22 15.01
N PRO A 512 25.34 21.99 15.23
CA PRO A 512 25.72 21.07 14.16
C PRO A 512 24.52 20.74 13.23
N LYS A 513 24.79 20.12 12.10
CA LYS A 513 23.73 19.72 11.16
C LYS A 513 22.77 18.68 11.78
N ASP A 514 23.32 17.71 12.48
CA ASP A 514 22.58 16.65 13.14
C ASP A 514 22.42 17.04 14.63
N GLN A 515 21.27 17.63 14.94
CA GLN A 515 20.91 18.09 16.28
C GLN A 515 19.89 17.12 16.90
N GLY A 516 20.10 16.77 18.17
CA GLY A 516 19.13 16.04 18.99
C GLY A 516 17.88 16.88 19.29
N GLU A 517 16.84 16.23 19.80
CA GLU A 517 15.57 16.91 20.13
C GLU A 517 15.74 18.02 21.16
N SER A 518 16.60 17.85 22.15
CA SER A 518 16.89 18.86 23.19
C SER A 518 17.67 20.08 22.68
N GLU A 519 18.26 20.00 21.50
CA GLU A 519 19.01 21.10 20.87
C GLU A 519 18.14 21.92 19.90
N ARG A 520 16.87 21.56 19.76
CA ARG A 520 15.92 22.16 18.84
C ARG A 520 14.80 22.86 19.61
N THR A 521 14.22 23.86 18.99
CA THR A 521 13.09 24.60 19.58
C THR A 521 11.80 24.17 18.92
N PRO A 522 10.87 23.49 19.62
CA PRO A 522 9.54 23.18 19.11
C PRO A 522 8.81 24.46 18.67
N VAL A 523 8.16 24.41 17.50
CA VAL A 523 7.64 25.61 16.83
C VAL A 523 6.15 25.76 17.08
N SER A 524 5.74 26.92 17.63
CA SER A 524 4.33 27.27 17.76
C SER A 524 3.72 27.72 16.41
N PRO A 525 2.42 27.48 16.13
CA PRO A 525 1.71 28.09 15.00
C PRO A 525 1.74 29.64 14.98
N LYS A 526 2.05 30.26 16.11
CA LYS A 526 2.22 31.73 16.25
C LYS A 526 3.60 32.23 15.82
N SER A 527 4.48 31.35 15.38
CA SER A 527 5.85 31.69 14.96
C SER A 527 5.87 32.48 13.67
N ILE A 528 6.79 33.43 13.58
CA ILE A 528 6.86 34.46 12.55
C ILE A 528 7.85 34.08 11.45
N TYR A 529 7.37 34.09 10.22
CA TYR A 529 8.15 33.84 9.00
C TYR A 529 7.86 34.94 7.95
N SER A 530 8.72 35.01 6.93
CA SER A 530 8.57 36.02 5.88
C SER A 530 7.56 35.58 4.83
N GLY A 531 6.50 36.37 4.63
CA GLY A 531 5.53 36.24 3.55
C GLY A 531 5.94 36.92 2.24
N MET A 532 7.19 37.36 2.10
CA MET A 532 7.69 38.05 0.92
C MET A 532 7.75 37.11 -0.31
N ASN A 533 7.22 37.55 -1.43
CA ASN A 533 7.37 36.84 -2.70
C ASN A 533 8.81 36.85 -3.19
N LYS A 534 9.23 35.79 -3.91
CA LYS A 534 10.61 35.58 -4.36
C LYS A 534 11.61 35.57 -3.18
N LEU A 535 11.18 34.97 -2.06
CA LEU A 535 12.04 34.82 -0.88
C LEU A 535 13.24 33.94 -1.24
N LYS A 536 14.43 34.42 -0.95
CA LYS A 536 15.66 33.64 -1.03
C LYS A 536 15.67 32.61 0.10
N ILE A 537 15.57 31.33 -0.23
CA ILE A 537 15.53 30.25 0.77
C ILE A 537 16.92 30.02 1.36
N LYS A 538 16.93 29.82 2.67
CA LYS A 538 18.14 29.59 3.47
C LYS A 538 18.17 28.19 4.05
N ASN A 539 19.36 27.67 4.26
CA ASN A 539 19.61 26.52 5.13
C ASN A 539 19.37 26.91 6.59
N TYR A 540 19.30 25.90 7.48
CA TYR A 540 19.07 26.14 8.91
C TYR A 540 20.11 27.04 9.58
N ASP A 541 21.35 27.02 9.08
CA ASP A 541 22.49 27.82 9.54
C ASP A 541 22.50 29.28 9.02
N GLY A 542 21.48 29.67 8.25
CA GLY A 542 21.36 31.00 7.65
C GLY A 542 22.07 31.17 6.32
N SER A 543 22.87 30.21 5.85
CA SER A 543 23.47 30.22 4.52
C SER A 543 22.39 30.10 3.44
N VAL A 544 22.62 30.66 2.25
CA VAL A 544 21.69 30.58 1.14
C VAL A 544 21.70 29.17 0.57
N TRP A 545 20.51 28.55 0.42
CA TRP A 545 20.41 27.26 -0.24
C TRP A 545 20.70 27.40 -1.74
N THR A 546 21.48 26.44 -2.27
CA THR A 546 21.78 26.34 -3.69
C THR A 546 21.58 24.90 -4.17
N ASN A 547 21.16 24.74 -5.43
CA ASN A 547 21.09 23.44 -6.07
C ASN A 547 22.52 22.93 -6.45
N GLU A 548 22.58 21.74 -7.05
CA GLU A 548 23.84 21.11 -7.51
C GLU A 548 24.62 21.96 -8.53
N LYS A 549 23.97 22.94 -9.19
CA LYS A 549 24.58 23.87 -10.13
C LYS A 549 25.02 25.17 -9.49
N GLY A 550 24.83 25.34 -8.17
CA GLY A 550 25.10 26.57 -7.45
C GLY A 550 24.03 27.67 -7.62
N GLU A 551 22.87 27.33 -8.22
CA GLU A 551 21.79 28.30 -8.41
C GLU A 551 20.97 28.44 -7.12
N GLN A 552 20.66 29.67 -6.74
CA GLN A 552 19.86 30.00 -5.56
C GLN A 552 18.37 29.72 -5.81
N TRP A 553 17.65 29.28 -4.80
CA TRP A 553 16.22 29.11 -4.87
C TRP A 553 15.46 30.35 -4.40
N LEU A 554 14.70 30.96 -5.32
CA LEU A 554 13.79 32.07 -5.04
C LEU A 554 12.35 31.54 -5.01
N GLN A 555 11.84 31.31 -3.81
CA GLN A 555 10.49 30.79 -3.64
C GLN A 555 9.44 31.85 -3.93
N THR A 556 8.48 31.53 -4.78
CA THR A 556 7.33 32.39 -5.10
C THR A 556 6.07 31.97 -4.34
N ASN A 557 5.22 32.93 -4.01
CA ASN A 557 3.86 32.70 -3.60
C ASN A 557 2.93 32.66 -4.81
N ASP A 558 1.74 32.03 -4.66
CA ASP A 558 0.76 32.03 -5.73
C ASP A 558 0.31 33.47 -6.06
N GLY A 559 0.04 33.77 -7.30
CA GLY A 559 -0.27 35.14 -7.75
C GLY A 559 0.88 36.14 -7.60
N ASN A 560 2.11 35.71 -7.29
CA ASN A 560 3.25 36.56 -6.98
C ASN A 560 2.97 37.54 -5.80
N GLU A 561 2.13 37.14 -4.86
CA GLU A 561 1.72 37.97 -3.74
C GLU A 561 2.78 38.04 -2.63
N SER A 562 2.86 39.21 -1.97
CA SER A 562 3.63 39.38 -0.73
C SER A 562 2.68 39.85 0.37
N TYR A 563 2.79 39.21 1.50
CA TYR A 563 1.88 39.39 2.63
C TYR A 563 2.47 40.38 3.65
N ASN A 564 1.61 41.19 4.27
CA ASN A 564 1.94 42.12 5.37
C ASN A 564 3.11 43.06 5.10
N LYS A 565 3.06 43.84 3.99
CA LYS A 565 4.05 44.88 3.64
C LYS A 565 4.04 46.02 4.66
N PRO A 566 5.16 46.68 4.95
CA PRO A 566 6.52 46.41 4.46
C PRO A 566 7.30 45.39 5.27
N SER A 567 6.79 44.91 6.44
CA SER A 567 7.53 44.01 7.31
C SER A 567 7.62 42.58 6.76
N TYR A 568 6.64 42.16 5.97
CA TYR A 568 6.45 40.80 5.48
C TYR A 568 6.36 39.74 6.59
N ALA A 569 6.27 40.15 7.84
CA ALA A 569 6.18 39.29 9.01
C ALA A 569 4.78 38.73 9.16
N ILE A 570 4.58 37.42 8.99
CA ILE A 570 3.31 36.72 9.18
C ILE A 570 3.51 35.50 10.05
N ASP A 571 2.52 35.16 10.86
CA ASP A 571 2.57 33.91 11.62
C ASP A 571 2.22 32.70 10.72
N LEU A 572 2.56 31.49 11.19
CA LEU A 572 2.37 30.26 10.43
C LEU A 572 0.87 29.92 10.29
N ARG A 573 0.02 30.33 11.23
CA ARG A 573 -1.44 30.17 11.14
C ARG A 573 -2.00 30.99 9.99
N TYR A 574 -1.62 32.27 9.89
CA TYR A 574 -2.02 33.13 8.78
C TYR A 574 -1.40 32.67 7.45
N ALA A 575 -0.14 32.22 7.47
CA ALA A 575 0.51 31.66 6.29
C ALA A 575 -0.18 30.39 5.77
N MET A 576 -0.78 29.56 6.66
CA MET A 576 -1.59 28.40 6.27
C MET A 576 -2.94 28.83 5.71
N GLN A 577 -3.58 29.84 6.35
CA GLN A 577 -4.84 30.44 5.91
C GLN A 577 -4.77 30.90 4.45
N GLU A 578 -3.75 31.69 4.12
CA GLU A 578 -3.51 32.25 2.78
C GLU A 578 -2.77 31.28 1.85
N SER A 579 -2.41 30.12 2.36
CA SER A 579 -1.61 29.13 1.63
C SER A 579 -0.27 29.66 1.11
N ALA A 580 0.35 30.63 1.84
CA ALA A 580 1.66 31.21 1.47
C ALA A 580 2.74 30.12 1.38
N ASN A 581 3.54 30.14 0.32
CA ASN A 581 4.59 29.14 0.09
C ASN A 581 5.86 29.45 0.86
N THR A 582 6.26 30.74 0.87
CA THR A 582 7.55 31.18 1.36
C THR A 582 7.79 30.82 2.82
N PRO A 583 6.79 31.00 3.77
CA PRO A 583 6.97 30.60 5.15
C PRO A 583 7.15 29.07 5.31
N TYR A 584 6.37 28.28 4.59
CA TYR A 584 6.39 26.82 4.76
C TYR A 584 7.61 26.14 4.10
N VAL A 585 8.11 26.68 3.00
CA VAL A 585 9.39 26.21 2.44
C VAL A 585 10.53 26.51 3.39
N GLN A 586 10.62 27.74 3.93
CA GLN A 586 11.65 28.10 4.90
C GLN A 586 11.51 27.29 6.20
N LEU A 587 10.28 27.09 6.71
CA LEU A 587 10.04 26.26 7.89
C LEU A 587 10.56 24.83 7.69
N GLY A 588 10.26 24.22 6.55
CA GLY A 588 10.77 22.88 6.24
C GLY A 588 12.29 22.80 6.15
N MET A 589 12.94 23.89 5.71
CA MET A 589 14.40 23.97 5.73
C MET A 589 14.95 24.17 7.13
N ASP A 590 14.26 24.91 7.99
CA ASP A 590 14.66 25.15 9.36
C ASP A 590 14.56 23.87 10.22
N VAL A 591 13.49 23.07 10.00
CA VAL A 591 13.23 21.79 10.69
C VAL A 591 14.10 20.65 10.14
N GLY A 592 14.23 20.60 8.83
CA GLY A 592 14.80 19.50 8.06
C GLY A 592 13.70 18.77 7.28
N THR A 593 13.84 18.75 5.97
CA THR A 593 12.87 18.12 5.06
C THR A 593 12.78 16.59 5.21
N ASP A 594 13.81 15.95 5.76
CA ASP A 594 13.81 14.56 6.21
C ASP A 594 12.82 14.33 7.36
N LYS A 595 12.76 15.25 8.35
CA LYS A 595 11.78 15.19 9.45
C LYS A 595 10.35 15.41 8.97
N VAL A 596 10.17 16.30 8.00
CA VAL A 596 8.87 16.46 7.32
C VAL A 596 8.43 15.17 6.63
N ARG A 597 9.36 14.48 5.96
CA ARG A 597 9.11 13.17 5.36
C ARG A 597 8.71 12.13 6.42
N ASP A 598 9.41 12.10 7.56
CA ASP A 598 9.16 11.12 8.63
C ASP A 598 7.75 11.31 9.21
N VAL A 599 7.29 12.55 9.45
CA VAL A 599 5.90 12.84 9.84
C VAL A 599 4.89 12.42 8.77
N ALA A 600 5.18 12.70 7.50
CA ALA A 600 4.31 12.30 6.40
C ALA A 600 4.16 10.76 6.31
N LEU A 601 5.24 10.02 6.55
CA LEU A 601 5.22 8.55 6.62
C LEU A 601 4.45 8.05 7.85
N ALA A 602 4.67 8.66 9.03
CA ALA A 602 3.96 8.32 10.26
C ALA A 602 2.44 8.54 10.12
N ALA A 603 2.02 9.58 9.40
CA ALA A 603 0.62 9.82 9.05
C ALA A 603 0.06 8.89 7.96
N GLY A 604 0.82 7.89 7.48
CA GLY A 604 0.39 6.86 6.54
C GLY A 604 0.59 7.15 5.06
N LEU A 605 1.33 8.22 4.69
CA LEU A 605 1.76 8.39 3.30
C LEU A 605 2.82 7.36 2.94
N ARG A 606 2.81 6.90 1.71
CA ARG A 606 3.73 5.86 1.26
C ARG A 606 5.04 6.44 0.76
N LYS A 607 6.15 5.79 1.08
CA LYS A 607 7.50 6.20 0.67
C LYS A 607 7.63 6.35 -0.86
N ASP A 608 7.02 5.45 -1.61
CA ASP A 608 7.03 5.42 -3.07
C ASP A 608 6.21 6.54 -3.73
N SER A 609 5.31 7.19 -2.99
CA SER A 609 4.54 8.36 -3.43
C SER A 609 5.19 9.70 -3.03
N LEU A 610 6.22 9.67 -2.20
CA LEU A 610 6.94 10.87 -1.77
C LEU A 610 8.06 11.22 -2.74
N ALA A 611 8.16 12.51 -3.08
CA ALA A 611 9.28 13.05 -3.82
C ALA A 611 10.57 13.06 -2.97
N SER A 612 11.70 13.35 -3.60
CA SER A 612 12.95 13.51 -2.85
C SER A 612 12.85 14.65 -1.83
N SER A 613 13.21 14.37 -0.59
CA SER A 613 13.30 15.37 0.48
C SER A 613 14.59 16.20 0.42
N SER A 614 15.43 16.04 -0.60
CA SER A 614 16.67 16.82 -0.74
C SER A 614 16.47 18.25 -1.23
N VAL A 615 15.25 18.61 -1.66
CA VAL A 615 14.94 19.91 -2.26
C VAL A 615 13.92 20.70 -1.42
N PRO A 616 14.03 22.05 -1.36
CA PRO A 616 13.12 22.88 -0.56
C PRO A 616 11.66 22.75 -0.95
N SER A 617 11.37 22.54 -2.24
CA SER A 617 10.01 22.39 -2.77
C SER A 617 9.28 21.13 -2.27
N PHE A 618 9.97 20.18 -1.63
CA PHE A 618 9.33 19.06 -0.95
C PHE A 618 8.26 19.54 0.04
N SER A 619 8.55 20.63 0.77
CA SER A 619 7.66 21.21 1.77
C SER A 619 6.35 21.80 1.24
N ILE A 620 6.24 22.03 -0.07
CA ILE A 620 5.02 22.53 -0.71
C ILE A 620 4.31 21.49 -1.59
N GLY A 621 4.68 20.21 -1.46
CA GLY A 621 3.92 19.09 -1.99
C GLY A 621 4.23 18.73 -3.44
N THR A 622 5.50 18.60 -3.78
CA THR A 622 5.96 17.96 -5.03
C THR A 622 5.71 16.45 -5.04
N SER A 623 5.33 15.86 -3.90
CA SER A 623 4.90 14.47 -3.75
C SER A 623 3.54 14.22 -4.37
N SER A 624 3.25 12.95 -4.74
CA SER A 624 2.03 12.56 -5.45
C SER A 624 1.30 11.37 -4.82
N PRO A 625 0.96 11.42 -3.51
CA PRO A 625 0.12 10.41 -2.90
C PRO A 625 -1.31 10.42 -3.48
N SER A 626 -1.97 9.27 -3.44
CA SER A 626 -3.35 9.11 -3.93
C SER A 626 -4.38 9.80 -3.03
N ALA A 627 -5.60 10.02 -3.56
CA ALA A 627 -6.70 10.60 -2.77
C ALA A 627 -7.04 9.74 -1.54
N ILE A 628 -7.00 8.41 -1.67
CA ILE A 628 -7.21 7.51 -0.52
C ILE A 628 -6.14 7.74 0.55
N ARG A 629 -4.88 7.86 0.17
CA ARG A 629 -3.78 8.09 1.12
C ARG A 629 -3.83 9.48 1.75
N MET A 630 -4.21 10.49 0.99
CA MET A 630 -4.38 11.84 1.53
C MET A 630 -5.56 11.92 2.51
N ALA A 631 -6.70 11.28 2.20
CA ALA A 631 -7.82 11.20 3.14
C ALA A 631 -7.44 10.45 4.42
N GLY A 632 -6.71 9.32 4.32
CA GLY A 632 -6.21 8.58 5.46
C GLY A 632 -5.18 9.34 6.29
N ALA A 633 -4.27 10.07 5.65
CA ALA A 633 -3.27 10.88 6.36
C ALA A 633 -3.90 12.07 7.10
N TYR A 634 -4.95 12.68 6.54
CA TYR A 634 -5.67 13.76 7.20
C TYR A 634 -6.60 13.24 8.32
N SER A 635 -7.08 11.99 8.24
CA SER A 635 -7.82 11.38 9.36
C SER A 635 -6.97 11.26 10.61
N THR A 636 -5.64 11.16 10.49
CA THR A 636 -4.71 11.15 11.63
C THR A 636 -4.77 12.45 12.43
N PHE A 637 -4.97 13.61 11.77
CA PHE A 637 -5.21 14.86 12.47
C PHE A 637 -6.59 14.89 13.15
N ALA A 638 -7.62 14.32 12.49
CA ALA A 638 -8.98 14.25 13.03
C ALA A 638 -9.10 13.38 14.28
N THR A 639 -8.17 12.47 14.51
CA THR A 639 -8.14 11.49 15.61
C THR A 639 -7.04 11.78 16.63
N SER A 640 -6.67 13.04 16.76
CA SER A 640 -5.64 13.50 17.73
C SER A 640 -4.34 12.68 17.62
N GLY A 641 -3.89 12.42 16.40
CA GLY A 641 -2.62 11.76 16.09
C GLY A 641 -2.63 10.24 16.02
N MET A 642 -3.80 9.62 16.07
CA MET A 642 -3.94 8.17 15.84
C MET A 642 -4.14 7.89 14.35
N HIS A 643 -3.27 7.10 13.75
CA HIS A 643 -3.35 6.69 12.35
C HIS A 643 -3.97 5.31 12.22
N HIS A 644 -4.95 5.20 11.30
CA HIS A 644 -5.55 3.96 10.83
C HIS A 644 -5.29 3.83 9.33
N ASP A 645 -4.68 2.73 8.91
CA ASP A 645 -4.42 2.51 7.47
C ASP A 645 -5.74 2.36 6.71
N PRO A 646 -5.96 3.09 5.60
CA PRO A 646 -7.16 2.92 4.79
C PRO A 646 -7.34 1.51 4.27
N TYR A 647 -8.53 0.94 4.47
CA TYR A 647 -8.87 -0.42 4.03
C TYR A 647 -10.24 -0.48 3.37
N SER A 648 -10.42 -1.48 2.48
CA SER A 648 -11.64 -1.62 1.66
C SER A 648 -12.40 -2.93 1.89
N VAL A 649 -11.84 -3.88 2.64
CA VAL A 649 -12.46 -5.19 2.93
C VAL A 649 -12.47 -5.45 4.41
N GLU A 650 -13.67 -5.58 4.97
CA GLU A 650 -13.90 -5.88 6.39
C GLU A 650 -13.63 -7.35 6.70
N LYS A 651 -14.28 -8.23 5.94
CA LYS A 651 -14.12 -9.69 6.07
C LYS A 651 -14.35 -10.40 4.74
N VAL A 652 -13.79 -11.60 4.64
CA VAL A 652 -14.06 -12.50 3.51
C VAL A 652 -14.39 -13.88 4.04
N ASN A 653 -15.51 -14.42 3.60
CA ASN A 653 -15.88 -15.80 3.84
C ASN A 653 -15.71 -16.62 2.56
N LYS A 654 -15.46 -17.92 2.73
CA LYS A 654 -15.56 -18.93 1.67
C LYS A 654 -16.42 -20.07 2.16
N ARG A 655 -17.58 -20.30 1.52
CA ARG A 655 -18.55 -21.34 1.89
C ARG A 655 -18.91 -21.29 3.39
N GLY A 656 -19.23 -20.09 3.89
CA GLY A 656 -19.62 -19.85 5.28
C GLY A 656 -18.46 -19.87 6.31
N ARG A 657 -17.21 -20.11 5.89
CA ARG A 657 -16.04 -20.04 6.76
C ARG A 657 -15.27 -18.74 6.55
N ALA A 658 -14.95 -18.02 7.61
CA ALA A 658 -14.11 -16.84 7.55
C ALA A 658 -12.69 -17.23 7.11
N VAL A 659 -12.19 -16.57 6.04
CA VAL A 659 -10.83 -16.73 5.50
C VAL A 659 -10.01 -15.46 5.65
N TYR A 660 -10.66 -14.35 5.94
CA TYR A 660 -10.04 -13.07 6.24
C TYR A 660 -10.96 -12.25 7.15
N GLN A 661 -10.37 -11.56 8.10
CA GLN A 661 -10.99 -10.51 8.90
C GLN A 661 -9.98 -9.39 9.02
N HIS A 662 -10.43 -8.15 8.78
CA HIS A 662 -9.59 -6.96 9.00
C HIS A 662 -9.24 -6.87 10.48
N ASP A 663 -7.98 -6.53 10.76
CA ASP A 663 -7.47 -6.26 12.11
C ASP A 663 -7.20 -4.77 12.21
N ASP A 664 -8.09 -4.06 12.92
CA ASP A 664 -7.99 -2.61 13.12
C ASP A 664 -6.86 -2.30 14.10
N LYS A 665 -5.73 -1.86 13.57
CA LYS A 665 -4.55 -1.47 14.33
C LYS A 665 -4.30 0.01 14.17
N ALA A 666 -4.72 0.78 15.19
CA ALA A 666 -4.32 2.16 15.28
C ALA A 666 -2.84 2.28 15.68
N THR A 667 -2.12 3.17 15.04
CA THR A 667 -0.75 3.53 15.41
C THR A 667 -0.67 5.00 15.74
N ARG A 668 0.10 5.36 16.78
CA ARG A 668 0.32 6.78 17.08
C ARG A 668 1.36 7.35 16.14
N ALA A 669 0.94 8.31 15.32
CA ALA A 669 1.80 9.02 14.39
C ALA A 669 2.56 10.17 15.07
N PHE A 670 1.87 10.93 15.92
CA PHE A 670 2.39 12.06 16.71
C PHE A 670 1.45 12.36 17.88
N SER A 671 1.83 13.26 18.79
CA SER A 671 1.04 13.57 19.98
C SER A 671 -0.32 14.22 19.65
N ALA A 672 -1.28 14.11 20.57
CA ALA A 672 -2.58 14.78 20.45
C ALA A 672 -2.42 16.29 20.32
N ALA A 673 -1.54 16.89 21.14
CA ALA A 673 -1.28 18.32 21.11
C ALA A 673 -0.86 18.80 19.71
N ILE A 674 -0.03 18.02 18.98
CA ILE A 674 0.38 18.35 17.60
C ILE A 674 -0.81 18.26 16.64
N ALA A 675 -1.54 17.15 16.66
CA ALA A 675 -2.67 16.92 15.76
C ALA A 675 -3.77 18.00 15.94
N ASP A 676 -4.09 18.32 17.18
CA ASP A 676 -5.16 19.25 17.51
C ASP A 676 -4.77 20.70 17.17
N ASN A 677 -3.49 21.09 17.34
CA ASN A 677 -2.98 22.38 16.84
C ASN A 677 -2.97 22.47 15.31
N VAL A 678 -2.61 21.40 14.59
CA VAL A 678 -2.74 21.37 13.12
C VAL A 678 -4.21 21.51 12.72
N THR A 679 -5.11 20.80 13.40
CA THR A 679 -6.56 20.85 13.15
C THR A 679 -7.11 22.27 13.38
N ASP A 680 -6.72 22.96 14.46
CA ASP A 680 -7.11 24.34 14.72
C ASP A 680 -6.62 25.30 13.62
N VAL A 681 -5.41 25.13 13.15
CA VAL A 681 -4.88 25.92 12.03
C VAL A 681 -5.66 25.62 10.74
N LEU A 682 -6.04 24.35 10.49
CA LEU A 682 -6.81 23.96 9.31
C LEU A 682 -8.30 24.37 9.40
N LYS A 683 -8.88 24.46 10.60
CA LYS A 683 -10.19 25.11 10.81
C LYS A 683 -10.16 26.56 10.34
N ASN A 684 -9.13 27.31 10.71
CA ASN A 684 -8.98 28.71 10.30
C ASN A 684 -8.86 28.87 8.76
N VAL A 685 -8.26 27.89 8.05
CA VAL A 685 -8.24 27.88 6.57
C VAL A 685 -9.65 27.80 5.98
N VAL A 686 -10.51 26.99 6.59
CA VAL A 686 -11.92 26.85 6.14
C VAL A 686 -12.77 28.03 6.63
N GLU A 687 -12.53 28.57 7.81
CA GLU A 687 -13.30 29.68 8.36
C GLU A 687 -13.00 31.01 7.64
N LYS A 688 -11.74 31.30 7.35
CA LYS A 688 -11.29 32.64 6.93
C LYS A 688 -10.38 32.64 5.71
N GLY A 689 -9.85 31.47 5.30
CA GLY A 689 -8.83 31.38 4.25
C GLY A 689 -9.32 30.80 2.94
N THR A 690 -8.40 30.18 2.24
CA THR A 690 -8.61 29.59 0.90
C THR A 690 -9.62 28.43 0.86
N GLY A 691 -10.04 27.91 2.02
CA GLY A 691 -10.95 26.78 2.14
C GLY A 691 -12.42 27.16 2.41
N THR A 692 -12.81 28.44 2.33
CA THR A 692 -14.15 28.92 2.74
C THR A 692 -15.31 28.25 2.01
N ASN A 693 -15.12 27.78 0.75
CA ASN A 693 -16.11 27.00 0.02
C ASN A 693 -16.45 25.64 0.64
N ALA A 694 -15.63 25.15 1.55
CA ALA A 694 -15.83 23.87 2.21
C ALA A 694 -16.56 23.96 3.57
N LYS A 695 -17.05 25.14 3.96
CA LYS A 695 -17.83 25.31 5.19
C LYS A 695 -19.09 24.46 5.15
N LEU A 696 -19.35 23.72 6.23
CA LEU A 696 -20.59 22.99 6.44
C LEU A 696 -21.45 23.73 7.49
N SER A 697 -22.75 23.72 7.30
CA SER A 697 -23.67 24.34 8.29
C SER A 697 -23.71 23.51 9.56
N GLY A 698 -23.48 24.14 10.70
CA GLY A 698 -23.59 23.50 12.02
C GLY A 698 -22.49 22.45 12.31
N ARG A 699 -21.36 22.47 11.59
CA ARG A 699 -20.24 21.54 11.81
C ARG A 699 -18.91 22.25 11.71
N GLU A 700 -17.97 21.85 12.56
CA GLU A 700 -16.59 22.22 12.40
C GLU A 700 -15.93 21.44 11.26
N VAL A 701 -15.17 22.15 10.45
CA VAL A 701 -14.44 21.60 9.32
C VAL A 701 -12.99 22.09 9.36
N ALA A 702 -12.07 21.17 9.22
CA ALA A 702 -10.67 21.45 9.01
C ALA A 702 -10.25 20.99 7.61
N GLY A 703 -9.46 21.78 6.89
CA GLY A 703 -9.09 21.41 5.54
C GLY A 703 -8.05 22.31 4.89
N LYS A 704 -7.54 21.87 3.76
CA LYS A 704 -6.51 22.57 3.02
C LYS A 704 -6.70 22.44 1.51
N THR A 705 -6.56 23.57 0.82
CA THR A 705 -6.47 23.65 -0.62
C THR A 705 -5.06 23.32 -1.12
N GLY A 706 -4.95 22.68 -2.27
CA GLY A 706 -3.71 22.46 -3.00
C GLY A 706 -3.84 22.92 -4.45
N THR A 707 -2.79 23.56 -4.95
CA THR A 707 -2.64 23.93 -6.35
C THR A 707 -1.18 23.78 -6.70
N THR A 708 -0.87 23.21 -7.84
CA THR A 708 0.51 22.95 -8.25
C THR A 708 0.99 23.93 -9.29
N ASP A 709 2.31 24.05 -9.42
CA ASP A 709 2.96 24.88 -10.42
C ASP A 709 2.52 24.52 -11.84
N GLY A 710 2.31 25.56 -12.66
CA GLY A 710 1.77 25.38 -14.01
C GLY A 710 0.32 24.93 -14.02
N ASN A 711 -0.36 24.95 -12.87
CA ASN A 711 -1.77 24.56 -12.74
C ASN A 711 -2.07 23.15 -13.30
N ARG A 712 -1.24 22.17 -12.95
CA ARG A 712 -1.34 20.80 -13.46
C ARG A 712 -2.25 19.91 -12.62
N SER A 713 -2.43 20.23 -11.34
CA SER A 713 -3.40 19.59 -10.44
C SER A 713 -3.94 20.59 -9.42
N ALA A 714 -5.15 20.33 -8.95
CA ALA A 714 -5.82 21.06 -7.90
C ALA A 714 -6.45 20.08 -6.92
N TRP A 715 -6.33 20.36 -5.62
CA TRP A 715 -6.74 19.49 -4.54
C TRP A 715 -7.51 20.24 -3.46
N PHE A 716 -8.46 19.55 -2.86
CA PHE A 716 -8.96 19.90 -1.54
C PHE A 716 -8.99 18.65 -0.67
N VAL A 717 -8.37 18.73 0.50
CA VAL A 717 -8.41 17.67 1.51
C VAL A 717 -8.93 18.28 2.79
N GLY A 718 -10.00 17.72 3.31
CA GLY A 718 -10.63 18.22 4.52
C GLY A 718 -11.36 17.12 5.28
N TYR A 719 -11.69 17.41 6.53
CA TYR A 719 -12.31 16.47 7.45
C TYR A 719 -13.18 17.15 8.48
N THR A 720 -14.10 16.36 9.00
CA THR A 720 -14.78 16.55 10.30
C THR A 720 -14.26 15.49 11.27
N PRO A 721 -14.61 15.49 12.55
CA PRO A 721 -14.21 14.39 13.45
C PRO A 721 -14.66 12.99 13.03
N GLN A 722 -15.63 12.88 12.09
CA GLN A 722 -16.20 11.59 11.67
C GLN A 722 -15.74 11.11 10.30
N LEU A 723 -15.39 12.00 9.38
CA LEU A 723 -15.13 11.66 7.99
C LEU A 723 -14.04 12.55 7.40
N SER A 724 -13.05 11.95 6.76
CA SER A 724 -11.98 12.63 6.02
C SER A 724 -12.13 12.36 4.53
N THR A 725 -12.09 13.41 3.72
CA THR A 725 -12.28 13.31 2.27
C THR A 725 -11.22 14.10 1.52
N ALA A 726 -10.64 13.49 0.47
CA ALA A 726 -9.72 14.13 -0.45
C ALA A 726 -10.32 14.15 -1.84
N VAL A 727 -10.26 15.29 -2.51
CA VAL A 727 -10.71 15.49 -3.90
C VAL A 727 -9.57 16.06 -4.72
N SER A 728 -9.30 15.45 -5.86
CA SER A 728 -8.30 15.88 -6.84
C SER A 728 -8.93 16.18 -8.20
N MET A 729 -8.37 17.12 -8.91
CA MET A 729 -8.67 17.43 -10.30
C MET A 729 -7.36 17.65 -11.07
N TYR A 730 -7.29 17.12 -12.26
CA TYR A 730 -6.14 17.28 -13.17
C TYR A 730 -6.54 17.02 -14.62
N ARG A 731 -5.64 17.31 -15.56
CA ARG A 731 -5.82 16.94 -16.97
C ARG A 731 -4.73 15.97 -17.37
N LEU A 732 -5.12 14.78 -17.83
CA LEU A 732 -4.21 13.74 -18.26
C LEU A 732 -4.83 12.94 -19.40
N ASP A 733 -4.17 12.91 -20.55
CA ASP A 733 -4.46 11.95 -21.59
C ASP A 733 -3.78 10.63 -21.24
N ASP A 734 -4.54 9.73 -20.64
CA ASP A 734 -4.11 8.40 -20.25
C ASP A 734 -4.41 7.31 -21.29
N ASN A 735 -4.76 7.71 -22.53
CA ASN A 735 -4.93 6.77 -23.61
C ASN A 735 -3.67 5.92 -23.79
N GLU A 736 -3.85 4.62 -23.98
CA GLU A 736 -2.76 3.64 -24.14
C GLU A 736 -1.79 4.01 -25.27
N THR A 737 -2.28 4.74 -26.29
CA THR A 737 -1.47 5.21 -27.42
C THR A 737 -0.60 6.42 -27.07
N ASN A 738 -0.91 7.14 -25.99
CA ASN A 738 -0.12 8.28 -25.53
C ASN A 738 1.08 7.82 -24.68
N LYS A 739 2.25 7.74 -25.30
CA LYS A 739 3.49 7.33 -24.62
C LYS A 739 4.02 8.37 -23.62
N LYS A 740 3.61 9.62 -23.71
CA LYS A 740 4.15 10.70 -22.86
C LYS A 740 3.45 10.79 -21.51
N ARG A 741 2.14 10.59 -21.45
CA ARG A 741 1.30 10.63 -20.23
C ARG A 741 1.66 11.79 -19.28
N GLU A 742 1.80 13.00 -19.83
CA GLU A 742 2.13 14.20 -19.06
C GLU A 742 0.86 14.87 -18.53
N PHE A 743 0.91 15.37 -17.30
CA PHE A 743 -0.14 16.22 -16.75
C PHE A 743 -0.19 17.55 -17.49
N LEU A 744 -1.34 17.85 -18.09
CA LEU A 744 -1.57 19.07 -18.86
C LEU A 744 -1.93 20.23 -17.94
N LYS A 745 -1.68 21.47 -18.42
CA LYS A 745 -2.08 22.68 -17.70
C LYS A 745 -3.60 22.83 -17.71
N MET A 746 -4.19 23.36 -16.64
CA MET A 746 -5.63 23.59 -16.49
C MET A 746 -6.06 25.04 -16.63
N PHE A 747 -5.18 25.95 -17.10
CA PHE A 747 -5.61 27.30 -17.43
C PHE A 747 -6.71 27.28 -18.50
N GLY A 748 -7.80 28.03 -18.32
CA GLY A 748 -8.96 28.03 -19.23
C GLY A 748 -9.94 26.85 -19.04
N THR A 749 -9.56 25.83 -18.26
CA THR A 749 -10.42 24.65 -18.01
C THR A 749 -11.69 25.07 -17.27
N GLY A 750 -12.84 24.55 -17.73
CA GLY A 750 -14.14 24.90 -17.14
C GLY A 750 -14.52 26.36 -17.31
N GLY A 751 -13.84 27.13 -18.20
CA GLY A 751 -14.01 28.56 -18.38
C GLY A 751 -13.39 29.41 -17.27
N GLN A 752 -12.54 28.81 -16.41
CA GLN A 752 -11.83 29.49 -15.34
C GLN A 752 -10.41 29.87 -15.82
N GLU A 753 -9.96 31.08 -15.48
CA GLU A 753 -8.57 31.51 -15.78
C GLU A 753 -7.58 30.50 -15.21
N LYS A 754 -7.79 30.06 -13.97
CA LYS A 754 -6.95 29.11 -13.25
C LYS A 754 -7.80 28.22 -12.36
N ILE A 755 -7.52 26.91 -12.32
CA ILE A 755 -8.15 25.99 -11.40
C ILE A 755 -7.38 25.96 -10.09
N HIS A 756 -8.06 26.30 -9.00
CA HIS A 756 -7.53 26.22 -7.64
C HIS A 756 -8.22 25.11 -6.84
N GLY A 757 -7.59 24.65 -5.76
CA GLY A 757 -8.24 23.78 -4.80
C GLY A 757 -9.50 24.39 -4.20
N ALA A 758 -9.57 25.71 -4.15
CA ALA A 758 -10.72 26.52 -3.72
C ALA A 758 -11.90 26.53 -4.70
N SER A 759 -11.74 26.00 -5.93
CA SER A 759 -12.78 25.97 -6.96
C SER A 759 -13.49 24.60 -6.99
N PHE A 760 -13.41 23.85 -8.09
CA PHE A 760 -14.14 22.59 -8.23
C PHE A 760 -13.83 21.53 -7.15
N PRO A 761 -12.57 21.34 -6.69
CA PRO A 761 -12.32 20.34 -5.65
C PRO A 761 -13.02 20.65 -4.32
N SER A 762 -13.00 21.89 -3.84
CA SER A 762 -13.69 22.27 -2.61
C SER A 762 -15.21 22.25 -2.74
N THR A 763 -15.76 22.59 -3.93
CA THR A 763 -17.18 22.48 -4.21
C THR A 763 -17.65 21.02 -4.20
N ILE A 764 -16.89 20.11 -4.81
CA ILE A 764 -17.18 18.67 -4.77
C ILE A 764 -17.11 18.16 -3.34
N TRP A 765 -16.10 18.56 -2.60
CA TRP A 765 -15.93 18.17 -1.21
C TRP A 765 -17.12 18.64 -0.35
N HIS A 766 -17.51 19.92 -0.45
CA HIS A 766 -18.63 20.51 0.27
C HIS A 766 -19.94 19.77 -0.03
N ASP A 767 -20.32 19.71 -1.33
CA ASP A 767 -21.61 19.13 -1.74
C ASP A 767 -21.70 17.64 -1.36
N TYR A 768 -20.56 16.92 -1.38
CA TYR A 768 -20.50 15.55 -0.95
C TYR A 768 -20.59 15.40 0.58
N MET A 769 -19.79 16.15 1.35
CA MET A 769 -19.74 16.01 2.80
C MET A 769 -21.06 16.44 3.44
N ASP A 770 -21.74 17.44 2.89
CA ASP A 770 -23.08 17.84 3.33
C ASP A 770 -24.08 16.67 3.21
N GLN A 771 -24.06 15.95 2.09
CA GLN A 771 -24.88 14.76 1.87
C GLN A 771 -24.43 13.56 2.70
N ALA A 772 -23.13 13.30 2.77
CA ALA A 772 -22.55 12.13 3.44
C ALA A 772 -22.73 12.16 4.96
N LEU A 773 -22.85 13.38 5.53
CA LEU A 773 -23.05 13.60 6.97
C LEU A 773 -24.47 14.01 7.33
N ASN A 774 -25.39 14.02 6.35
CA ASN A 774 -26.80 14.29 6.63
C ASN A 774 -27.37 13.25 7.59
N GLY A 775 -28.01 13.72 8.67
CA GLY A 775 -28.54 12.86 9.73
C GLY A 775 -27.50 12.30 10.70
N VAL A 776 -26.22 12.59 10.52
CA VAL A 776 -25.15 12.25 11.49
C VAL A 776 -25.00 13.40 12.49
N PRO A 777 -25.04 13.17 13.81
CA PRO A 777 -24.83 14.24 14.80
C PRO A 777 -23.48 14.94 14.61
N ALA A 778 -23.48 16.27 14.77
CA ALA A 778 -22.21 17.02 14.73
C ALA A 778 -21.36 16.70 15.98
N VAL A 779 -20.05 16.66 15.77
CA VAL A 779 -19.04 16.50 16.82
C VAL A 779 -18.00 17.58 16.57
N ASP A 780 -17.59 18.26 17.63
CA ASP A 780 -16.56 19.28 17.56
C ASP A 780 -15.17 18.65 17.71
N PHE A 781 -14.15 19.32 17.19
CA PHE A 781 -12.77 18.94 17.40
C PHE A 781 -12.31 19.23 18.83
N PRO A 782 -11.33 18.50 19.36
CA PRO A 782 -10.72 18.82 20.64
C PRO A 782 -10.12 20.22 20.64
N THR A 783 -10.19 20.89 21.80
CA THR A 783 -9.51 22.17 21.99
C THR A 783 -7.99 21.93 22.05
N PRO A 784 -7.18 22.61 21.23
CA PRO A 784 -5.75 22.37 21.19
C PRO A 784 -5.05 22.87 22.46
N GLU A 785 -4.16 22.09 23.02
CA GLU A 785 -3.24 22.53 24.05
C GLU A 785 -2.13 23.42 23.43
N ALA A 786 -1.66 24.41 24.18
CA ALA A 786 -0.56 25.26 23.73
C ALA A 786 0.70 24.43 23.50
N ILE A 787 1.33 24.62 22.33
CA ILE A 787 2.53 23.85 21.94
C ILE A 787 3.60 24.77 21.36
N GLY A 788 4.85 24.45 21.70
CA GLY A 788 6.03 25.09 21.14
C GLY A 788 6.20 26.56 21.50
N ASP A 789 7.31 27.11 21.10
CA ASP A 789 7.66 28.51 21.31
C ASP A 789 7.39 29.35 20.06
N LYS A 790 7.12 30.63 20.27
CA LYS A 790 7.06 31.62 19.21
C LYS A 790 8.46 31.91 18.71
N VAL A 791 8.85 31.26 17.63
CA VAL A 791 10.17 31.47 17.00
C VAL A 791 10.07 32.46 15.83
N TYR A 792 11.21 33.00 15.44
CA TYR A 792 11.41 33.84 14.27
C TYR A 792 12.30 33.08 13.28
N GLY A 793 11.78 32.78 12.09
CA GLY A 793 12.48 31.96 11.10
C GLY A 793 12.88 32.76 9.86
N GLY A 794 13.82 32.20 9.06
CA GLY A 794 14.21 32.77 7.80
C GLY A 794 14.88 34.15 7.85
N GLY A 795 15.42 34.56 9.00
CA GLY A 795 16.06 35.87 9.21
C GLY A 795 15.09 36.96 9.67
N MET A 796 13.88 36.62 10.08
CA MET A 796 12.99 37.53 10.81
C MET A 796 13.52 37.76 12.23
N SER A 797 13.31 38.95 12.76
CA SER A 797 13.69 39.34 14.12
C SER A 797 12.48 39.89 14.88
N PRO A 798 12.43 39.80 16.21
CA PRO A 798 11.45 40.55 16.99
C PRO A 798 11.50 42.02 16.59
N SER A 799 10.37 42.66 16.40
CA SER A 799 10.31 44.12 16.28
C SER A 799 10.95 44.73 17.54
N PRO A 800 11.85 45.67 17.46
CA PRO A 800 12.37 46.30 18.69
C PRO A 800 11.16 46.86 19.47
N THR A 801 11.01 46.41 20.69
CA THR A 801 10.03 46.99 21.64
C THR A 801 10.38 48.49 21.71
N PRO A 802 9.45 49.40 21.49
CA PRO A 802 9.75 50.82 21.71
C PRO A 802 10.30 50.96 23.11
N SER A 803 11.54 51.41 23.21
CA SER A 803 12.17 51.74 24.47
C SER A 803 11.24 52.71 25.18
N PRO A 804 10.89 52.52 26.47
CA PRO A 804 10.12 53.53 27.16
C PRO A 804 10.88 54.83 27.10
N SER A 805 10.30 55.84 26.46
CA SER A 805 10.84 57.22 26.50
C SER A 805 11.08 57.60 27.96
N PRO A 806 12.22 58.20 28.28
CA PRO A 806 12.48 58.60 29.64
C PRO A 806 11.42 59.60 30.09
N SER A 807 10.72 59.30 31.19
CA SER A 807 9.78 60.18 31.87
C SER A 807 10.47 61.52 32.17
N GLY A 808 10.05 62.56 31.49
CA GLY A 808 10.36 63.92 31.87
C GLY A 808 9.69 64.25 33.22
N SER A 809 10.48 64.82 34.12
CA SER A 809 10.12 65.31 35.47
C SER A 809 8.87 66.20 35.45
N PRO A 810 8.12 66.26 36.53
CA PRO A 810 6.88 67.05 36.62
C PRO A 810 7.16 68.52 36.91
N SER A 811 6.44 69.44 36.29
CA SER A 811 6.28 70.80 36.74
C SER A 811 4.82 71.12 36.90
N PRO A 812 4.45 71.98 37.89
CA PRO A 812 3.19 71.92 38.56
C PRO A 812 2.09 72.93 38.11
N SER A 813 0.88 72.56 38.38
CA SER A 813 -0.33 73.37 38.70
C SER A 813 -0.77 74.47 37.77
N GLY A 814 -2.03 74.39 37.37
CA GLY A 814 -2.91 75.45 36.96
C GLY A 814 -4.35 74.97 36.83
N SER A 815 -5.21 75.46 37.67
CA SER A 815 -6.64 75.15 37.91
C SER A 815 -7.62 75.57 36.81
N PRO A 816 -8.90 75.31 36.91
CA PRO A 816 -9.72 74.75 35.80
C PRO A 816 -10.75 75.78 35.28
N SER A 817 -11.40 75.57 34.19
CA SER A 817 -12.79 75.86 33.81
C SER A 817 -13.00 75.98 32.32
N PRO A 818 -14.22 75.93 31.83
CA PRO A 818 -15.31 74.92 31.92
C PRO A 818 -15.67 74.35 30.50
N THR A 819 -16.47 73.31 30.58
CA THR A 819 -17.18 72.65 29.47
C THR A 819 -18.02 73.58 28.58
N PRO A 820 -18.12 73.23 27.28
CA PRO A 820 -19.48 73.04 26.79
C PRO A 820 -19.71 71.70 26.08
N SER A 821 -20.85 71.18 26.38
CA SER A 821 -21.57 70.06 25.74
C SER A 821 -21.78 70.27 24.27
N LEU A 822 -21.48 69.28 23.45
CA LEU A 822 -22.05 69.15 22.13
C LEU A 822 -22.37 67.71 21.76
N THR A 823 -23.51 67.52 21.26
CA THR A 823 -24.36 66.52 20.71
C THR A 823 -23.64 65.45 19.83
N PRO A 824 -24.18 64.23 19.79
CA PRO A 824 -23.57 63.13 19.03
C PRO A 824 -23.91 63.20 17.55
N SER A 825 -22.89 63.00 16.69
CA SER A 825 -23.02 62.84 15.25
C SER A 825 -22.98 61.37 14.87
N PRO A 826 -23.73 60.88 13.87
CA PRO A 826 -23.99 59.49 13.68
C PRO A 826 -22.83 58.73 13.06
N SER A 827 -22.63 57.50 13.53
CA SER A 827 -21.69 56.51 13.02
C SER A 827 -21.95 56.17 11.54
N PRO A 828 -20.93 56.05 10.70
CA PRO A 828 -21.11 55.52 9.35
C PRO A 828 -21.30 54.02 9.38
N LYS A 829 -22.28 53.53 8.62
CA LYS A 829 -22.52 52.11 8.36
C LYS A 829 -21.30 51.45 7.74
N PRO A 830 -20.98 50.20 8.07
CA PRO A 830 -19.88 49.49 7.46
C PRO A 830 -20.22 49.16 6.00
N THR A 831 -19.41 49.64 5.10
CA THR A 831 -19.34 49.20 3.70
C THR A 831 -18.82 47.80 3.67
N LYS A 832 -19.59 46.87 3.12
CA LYS A 832 -19.11 45.49 2.82
C LYS A 832 -18.06 45.56 1.72
N SER A 833 -16.80 45.36 2.08
CA SER A 833 -15.72 45.08 1.15
C SER A 833 -15.78 43.60 0.85
N CYS A 834 -16.10 43.24 -0.38
CA CYS A 834 -15.94 41.88 -0.88
C CYS A 834 -14.46 41.53 -0.94
N GLY A 835 -14.05 40.49 -0.23
CA GLY A 835 -12.69 39.95 -0.31
C GLY A 835 -12.43 39.38 -1.70
N LYS A 836 -11.21 39.45 -2.16
CA LYS A 836 -10.65 39.07 -3.49
C LYS A 836 -10.96 37.62 -3.93
N TRP A 837 -11.66 36.83 -3.13
CA TRP A 837 -11.93 35.41 -3.33
C TRP A 837 -13.40 35.00 -3.16
N ASP A 838 -14.33 35.96 -3.05
CA ASP A 838 -15.76 35.68 -2.85
C ASP A 838 -16.49 35.66 -4.20
N TRP A 839 -16.68 34.50 -4.76
CA TRP A 839 -17.28 34.21 -6.07
C TRP A 839 -18.81 34.29 -6.06
N ASN A 840 -19.42 34.67 -4.94
CA ASN A 840 -20.88 34.69 -4.79
C ASN A 840 -21.49 36.11 -4.75
N CYS A 841 -20.71 37.16 -5.06
CA CYS A 841 -21.22 38.54 -5.17
C CYS A 841 -21.68 38.91 -6.58
N GLY A 842 -22.47 38.09 -7.22
CA GLY A 842 -23.10 38.34 -8.52
C GLY A 842 -24.48 37.74 -8.56
N GLY A 843 -25.47 38.38 -7.93
CA GLY A 843 -26.87 38.01 -8.10
C GLY A 843 -27.44 38.63 -9.38
N PRO A 844 -28.39 37.95 -10.07
CA PRO A 844 -28.97 38.46 -11.31
C PRO A 844 -30.03 39.52 -11.03
N GLY A 845 -29.81 40.69 -11.55
CA GLY A 845 -30.87 41.72 -11.66
C GLY A 845 -31.66 41.53 -12.96
N GLY A 846 -32.94 41.46 -12.85
CA GLY A 846 -33.90 41.53 -13.96
C GLY A 846 -34.12 42.94 -14.53
N PRO A 847 -34.99 43.11 -15.48
CA PRO A 847 -34.80 43.97 -16.65
C PRO A 847 -35.58 45.31 -16.60
N GLY A 848 -35.14 46.24 -17.42
CA GLY A 848 -36.06 47.30 -17.91
C GLY A 848 -35.50 48.70 -17.90
N GLY A 849 -35.49 49.32 -19.08
CA GLY A 849 -35.64 50.75 -19.25
C GLY A 849 -34.54 51.46 -20.09
N THR A 850 -34.73 51.49 -21.37
CA THR A 850 -34.49 52.58 -22.37
C THR A 850 -33.99 53.97 -21.84
N ASP A 851 -32.95 54.56 -22.41
CA ASP A 851 -32.95 55.54 -23.51
C ASP A 851 -31.60 56.23 -23.68
N ALA A 852 -31.23 56.32 -24.89
CA ALA A 852 -30.64 57.35 -25.74
C ALA A 852 -29.67 58.40 -25.19
N GLY A 853 -28.59 58.56 -25.95
CA GLY A 853 -27.88 59.86 -26.06
C GLY A 853 -26.41 59.71 -26.45
N THR A 854 -26.14 59.64 -27.75
CA THR A 854 -25.17 60.38 -28.64
C THR A 854 -24.05 61.11 -27.89
N ASP A 855 -22.75 61.01 -28.19
CA ASP A 855 -22.06 61.57 -29.34
C ASP A 855 -20.57 61.30 -29.27
N ALA A 856 -20.00 60.89 -30.31
CA ALA A 856 -18.91 61.33 -31.16
C ALA A 856 -17.65 61.94 -30.54
N GLY A 857 -16.53 61.47 -31.04
CA GLY A 857 -15.27 62.21 -31.00
C GLY A 857 -14.04 61.31 -31.27
N THR A 858 -13.84 61.03 -32.54
CA THR A 858 -12.56 60.94 -33.31
C THR A 858 -11.33 61.54 -32.60
N ASP A 859 -10.13 60.90 -32.66
CA ASP A 859 -9.10 61.07 -33.65
C ASP A 859 -7.84 60.26 -33.33
N GLN A 860 -7.39 59.53 -34.23
CA GLN A 860 -6.17 59.45 -35.06
C GLN A 860 -4.84 59.87 -34.38
N GLY A 861 -3.82 59.08 -34.64
CA GLY A 861 -2.42 59.46 -34.66
C GLY A 861 -1.45 58.28 -34.50
N THR A 862 -1.20 57.55 -35.58
CA THR A 862 0.06 57.21 -36.28
C THR A 862 1.33 57.72 -35.57
N THR A 863 2.38 56.94 -35.44
CA THR A 863 3.42 56.48 -36.38
C THR A 863 4.63 55.84 -35.70
N THR A 864 5.06 54.71 -36.25
CA THR A 864 6.41 54.37 -36.75
C THR A 864 7.65 54.38 -35.83
N GLY A 865 8.40 53.31 -36.00
CA GLY A 865 9.84 53.27 -36.00
C GLY A 865 10.42 52.14 -35.15
N ASP A 866 10.67 51.01 -35.64
CA ASP A 866 11.88 50.46 -36.30
C ASP A 866 13.06 50.18 -35.38
N THR A 867 13.47 48.97 -35.39
CA THR A 867 14.72 48.29 -35.72
C THR A 867 15.40 47.46 -34.62
N SER A 868 15.67 46.27 -35.09
CA SER A 868 16.82 45.39 -34.91
C SER A 868 16.89 44.44 -33.70
N GLY A 869 16.77 43.14 -34.05
CA GLY A 869 17.32 42.03 -33.30
C GLY A 869 18.86 42.02 -33.38
N PRO A 870 19.58 41.07 -32.80
CA PRO A 870 19.52 39.69 -33.27
C PRO A 870 19.66 38.56 -32.17
N SER A 871 19.17 37.43 -32.56
CA SER A 871 19.64 36.01 -32.42
C SER A 871 20.50 35.57 -31.23
N GLY A 872 20.08 34.44 -30.66
CA GLY A 872 20.96 33.58 -29.92
C GLY A 872 20.21 32.56 -29.03
N SER A 873 19.69 31.49 -29.64
CA SER A 873 19.39 30.25 -28.87
C SER A 873 20.68 29.52 -28.55
N PRO A 874 20.73 28.85 -27.39
CA PRO A 874 21.17 27.47 -27.41
C PRO A 874 20.18 26.53 -26.73
N SER A 875 19.92 25.39 -27.36
CA SER A 875 19.19 24.24 -26.88
C SER A 875 19.83 23.64 -25.62
N PRO A 876 19.05 23.19 -24.64
CA PRO A 876 19.59 22.39 -23.58
C PRO A 876 19.48 20.91 -23.90
N THR A 877 20.59 20.25 -23.66
CA THR A 877 20.85 18.84 -23.68
C THR A 877 19.89 18.07 -22.76
N ARG A 878 19.39 16.98 -23.28
CA ARG A 878 18.52 15.98 -22.69
C ARG A 878 19.15 15.36 -21.45
N SER A 879 18.59 15.56 -20.26
CA SER A 879 18.73 14.65 -19.13
C SER A 879 17.47 13.81 -19.00
N LYS A 880 17.66 12.48 -18.95
CA LYS A 880 16.61 11.48 -18.76
C LYS A 880 15.90 11.70 -17.44
N PRO A 881 14.56 11.65 -17.38
CA PRO A 881 13.85 11.54 -16.12
C PRO A 881 13.98 10.10 -15.60
N GLY A 882 14.37 9.98 -14.33
CA GLY A 882 14.30 8.72 -13.60
C GLY A 882 12.83 8.27 -13.50
N ASN A 883 12.60 6.99 -13.71
CA ASN A 883 11.32 6.31 -13.54
C ASN A 883 10.80 6.54 -12.12
N ALA A 884 9.77 7.34 -11.97
CA ALA A 884 8.94 7.34 -10.77
C ALA A 884 8.10 6.04 -10.80
N SER A 885 8.47 5.09 -9.97
CA SER A 885 7.71 3.87 -9.72
C SER A 885 6.37 4.25 -9.09
N GLN A 886 5.27 3.99 -9.76
CA GLN A 886 3.92 4.15 -9.22
C GLN A 886 3.67 3.06 -8.18
N GLY A 887 3.49 3.45 -6.91
CA GLY A 887 3.24 2.52 -5.81
C GLY A 887 1.75 2.25 -5.59
N ASN A 888 1.42 1.01 -5.30
CA ASN A 888 0.06 0.57 -4.95
C ASN A 888 -0.23 0.85 -3.47
N ILE A 889 -1.46 1.23 -3.14
CA ILE A 889 -1.91 1.55 -1.77
C ILE A 889 -1.76 0.37 -0.81
N PHE A 890 -2.00 -0.83 -1.28
CA PHE A 890 -2.14 -2.02 -0.46
C PHE A 890 -0.93 -2.96 -0.47
N GLY A 891 0.25 -2.43 -0.70
CA GLY A 891 1.46 -3.19 -0.39
C GLY A 891 1.55 -3.36 1.13
N GLY A 892 1.47 -4.60 1.61
CA GLY A 892 1.53 -4.92 3.02
C GLY A 892 2.81 -4.41 3.68
N PRO A 893 2.80 -4.19 4.99
CA PRO A 893 3.99 -3.76 5.71
C PRO A 893 5.07 -4.81 5.59
N THR A 894 6.21 -4.43 5.05
CA THR A 894 7.45 -5.18 5.22
C THR A 894 8.02 -4.78 6.57
N GLY A 895 7.82 -5.63 7.58
CA GLY A 895 8.60 -5.62 8.79
C GLY A 895 9.90 -6.37 8.60
#